data_102b2981283ef84623953b9505c5be4e
#
_entry.id   102b2981283ef84623953b9505c5be4e
#
_cell.length_a   1.000
_cell.length_b   1.000
_cell.length_c   1.000
_cell.angle_alpha   90.00
_cell.angle_beta   90.00
_cell.angle_gamma   90.00
#
_symmetry.space_group_name_H-M   'P 1'
#
loop_
_entity.id
_entity.type
_entity.pdbx_description
1 polymer ?
#
loop_
_entity_poly.entity_id
_entity_poly.type
_entity_poly.pdbx_seq_one_letter_code
_entity_poly.pdbx_strand_id
1 'polypeptide(L)'
;MRKLFLLLLCLFTHFAVTAQEDSLLQRIVLLQDSLTESRNTSMVYLHVDKTSYHKGENIWFTAYLLKQTAPYTLYHTLFAALVRAKDKKPVLHQRFVLQDRFAHGYLYLPDSLAYDDYYLMAFTNAVEWDATILPFQQAIQLVSLEKPMFRVYETAIKEYADTAYYTYRVVRGDERLFVHEKLTYSIQQSGKLVQQGIVQTDISGNCTVAVPKRLFQSPLQLHVQIKEKREAYNFDFALKPPSKRLLLKWYPESGRLVADVPVKMGIEASYEDGSKCTQPIKLSLCNDADTLTTLQLINGQGVLNILPSLTTKYRWVTSDTTVLIKEASSWEIAPYGYVLQVANAIPDSLLQVNIHSKESGVHYLVLKKQQNLLYNAKIVLRQTKARMQIPIAQFARGLATLILYDNAGTAVAERAVYLRGRKQVNAVISMDSTAYRKRSLAQATVLVTDDAGKPVHGIFSMGVVLKSRYDSNNVVGIQEYLDSESFAIKDFTHMENVSALDAYLLIQCWTAYRWPALVNKRFGTNLFFTGRLISATKEKRTAFGVSLINKSESAFLQLIVADSSGYFRIPARYLYAKPDQRFWIIPSPRGKEPDLITMLHKQDSVVHEIGAGLTQTIIPKTVQLPKADVMITSMSTLPAVVVKASNSSVNERRPFHSKNCDDYICMYNILNCLNHPYGTKPMNGQVYTYRGAMVVYFGCNGDDAMSFLEFPGTNYTKEFYQADYTKFNPTEPELFSTVYWNHGVSTNANGEAKIAFYTNDLYGQLQVHIQGVSSAGVFSSAKVISVKSGFPFEK
;
A
#
# COMPACT_ATOMS: atom_id res chain seq x y z
N MET A 1 -0.97 -77.10 0.52
CA MET A 1 -2.01 -76.10 0.92
C MET A 1 -1.66 -75.37 2.20
N ARG A 2 -1.17 -75.93 3.27
CA ARG A 2 -0.84 -75.25 4.53
C ARG A 2 0.30 -74.20 4.39
N LYS A 3 1.29 -74.41 3.56
CA LYS A 3 2.40 -73.48 3.32
C LYS A 3 1.99 -72.26 2.47
N LEU A 4 1.02 -72.46 1.55
CA LEU A 4 0.47 -71.37 0.73
C LEU A 4 -0.44 -70.46 1.53
N PHE A 5 -1.19 -70.98 2.53
CA PHE A 5 -2.02 -70.18 3.41
C PHE A 5 -1.22 -69.33 4.38
N LEU A 6 -0.09 -69.79 4.88
CA LEU A 6 0.82 -69.03 5.70
C LEU A 6 1.51 -67.90 4.92
N LEU A 7 1.83 -68.11 3.66
CA LEU A 7 2.44 -67.09 2.79
C LEU A 7 1.40 -66.01 2.44
N LEU A 8 0.14 -66.37 2.18
CA LEU A 8 -0.96 -65.41 2.00
C LEU A 8 -1.30 -64.65 3.30
N LEU A 9 -1.23 -65.30 4.48
CA LEU A 9 -1.45 -64.64 5.75
C LEU A 9 -0.31 -63.61 6.05
N CYS A 10 0.92 -63.88 5.75
CA CYS A 10 2.05 -62.97 5.86
C CYS A 10 1.96 -61.81 4.85
N LEU A 11 1.43 -62.04 3.65
CA LEU A 11 1.17 -60.99 2.67
C LEU A 11 0.04 -60.03 3.11
N PHE A 12 -1.02 -60.60 3.75
CA PHE A 12 -2.12 -59.75 4.27
C PHE A 12 -1.72 -58.99 5.54
N THR A 13 -0.79 -59.49 6.35
CA THR A 13 -0.29 -58.73 7.52
C THR A 13 0.69 -57.64 7.15
N HIS A 14 1.28 -57.66 5.93
CA HIS A 14 2.12 -56.55 5.43
C HIS A 14 1.32 -55.43 4.73
N PHE A 15 0.05 -55.70 4.35
CA PHE A 15 -0.85 -54.66 3.79
C PHE A 15 -1.74 -53.96 4.79
N ALA A 16 -1.67 -54.30 6.06
CA ALA A 16 -2.45 -53.68 7.15
C ALA A 16 -1.62 -52.74 8.03
N VAL A 17 -0.50 -52.21 7.49
CA VAL A 17 0.03 -50.93 7.95
C VAL A 17 -0.72 -49.85 7.12
N THR A 18 -2.02 -49.77 7.34
CA THR A 18 -2.74 -48.53 7.13
C THR A 18 -1.99 -47.51 7.98
N ALA A 19 -1.34 -46.57 7.37
CA ALA A 19 -0.85 -45.36 8.04
C ALA A 19 -2.07 -44.83 8.81
N GLN A 20 -2.09 -45.08 10.13
CA GLN A 20 -3.06 -44.47 11.01
C GLN A 20 -2.79 -42.98 10.86
N GLU A 21 -3.60 -42.32 10.04
CA GLU A 21 -3.46 -40.86 9.80
C GLU A 21 -3.43 -40.24 11.19
N ASP A 22 -2.33 -39.51 11.45
CA ASP A 22 -2.11 -38.94 12.77
C ASP A 22 -3.19 -37.89 13.03
N SER A 23 -4.14 -38.25 13.88
CA SER A 23 -5.33 -37.42 14.17
C SER A 23 -4.95 -36.00 14.64
N LEU A 24 -3.77 -35.84 15.25
CA LEU A 24 -3.26 -34.54 15.68
C LEU A 24 -2.75 -33.73 14.50
N LEU A 25 -2.05 -34.33 13.55
CA LEU A 25 -1.59 -33.64 12.34
C LEU A 25 -2.78 -33.18 11.49
N GLN A 26 -3.80 -34.04 11.32
CA GLN A 26 -5.04 -33.65 10.66
C GLN A 26 -5.73 -32.49 11.38
N ARG A 27 -5.78 -32.53 12.70
CA ARG A 27 -6.34 -31.43 13.50
C ARG A 27 -5.55 -30.14 13.35
N ILE A 28 -4.21 -30.18 13.30
CA ILE A 28 -3.35 -29.00 13.04
C ILE A 28 -3.67 -28.42 11.65
N VAL A 29 -3.79 -29.27 10.64
CA VAL A 29 -4.14 -28.85 9.27
C VAL A 29 -5.52 -28.21 9.24
N LEU A 30 -6.53 -28.87 9.81
CA LEU A 30 -7.91 -28.35 9.88
C LEU A 30 -8.01 -27.03 10.66
N LEU A 31 -7.23 -26.87 11.74
CA LEU A 31 -7.15 -25.59 12.47
C LEU A 31 -6.53 -24.48 11.62
N GLN A 32 -5.51 -24.80 10.82
CA GLN A 32 -4.92 -23.82 9.89
C GLN A 32 -5.93 -23.40 8.82
N ASP A 33 -6.65 -24.34 8.25
CA ASP A 33 -7.67 -24.07 7.24
C ASP A 33 -8.84 -23.26 7.82
N SER A 34 -9.31 -23.60 9.02
CA SER A 34 -10.40 -22.89 9.68
C SER A 34 -10.04 -21.45 10.09
N LEU A 35 -8.80 -21.21 10.53
CA LEU A 35 -8.29 -19.88 10.83
C LEU A 35 -8.24 -19.03 9.55
N THR A 36 -8.01 -19.65 8.44
CA THR A 36 -7.95 -19.07 7.11
C THR A 36 -9.34 -18.69 6.59
N GLU A 37 -10.29 -19.64 6.70
CA GLU A 37 -11.67 -19.45 6.24
C GLU A 37 -12.47 -18.48 7.11
N SER A 38 -12.08 -18.31 8.38
CA SER A 38 -12.76 -17.41 9.31
C SER A 38 -12.53 -15.92 9.00
N ARG A 39 -11.58 -15.57 8.13
CA ARG A 39 -11.25 -14.20 7.78
C ARG A 39 -11.65 -13.89 6.34
N ASN A 40 -12.58 -12.95 6.14
CA ASN A 40 -12.86 -12.37 4.81
C ASN A 40 -11.72 -11.47 4.37
N THR A 41 -10.62 -12.06 3.93
CA THR A 41 -9.45 -11.31 3.48
C THR A 41 -9.40 -11.20 1.97
N SER A 42 -8.81 -10.12 1.49
CA SER A 42 -8.52 -9.92 0.08
C SER A 42 -7.13 -9.35 -0.09
N MET A 43 -6.43 -9.78 -1.13
CA MET A 43 -5.17 -9.21 -1.56
C MET A 43 -5.37 -8.56 -2.92
N VAL A 44 -5.31 -7.25 -2.96
CA VAL A 44 -5.44 -6.46 -4.18
C VAL A 44 -4.12 -5.79 -4.52
N TYR A 45 -3.74 -5.81 -5.79
CA TYR A 45 -2.56 -5.16 -6.34
C TYR A 45 -2.99 -4.07 -7.31
N LEU A 46 -2.31 -2.92 -7.29
CA LEU A 46 -2.49 -1.85 -8.27
C LEU A 46 -1.27 -1.73 -9.18
N HIS A 47 -1.49 -1.86 -10.48
CA HIS A 47 -0.56 -1.41 -11.48
C HIS A 47 -0.84 0.06 -11.77
N VAL A 48 0.11 0.94 -11.52
CA VAL A 48 0.02 2.38 -11.77
C VAL A 48 0.82 2.77 -13.01
N ASP A 49 0.41 3.84 -13.66
CA ASP A 49 1.10 4.32 -14.87
C ASP A 49 2.52 4.84 -14.59
N LYS A 50 2.72 5.58 -13.52
CA LYS A 50 4.03 6.14 -13.13
C LYS A 50 4.12 6.38 -11.62
N THR A 51 5.25 6.89 -11.12
CA THR A 51 5.47 7.13 -9.69
C THR A 51 5.65 8.62 -9.35
N SER A 52 5.86 9.46 -10.36
CA SER A 52 6.08 10.90 -10.19
C SER A 52 5.10 11.69 -11.06
N TYR A 53 4.37 12.61 -10.43
CA TYR A 53 3.26 13.35 -11.03
C TYR A 53 3.39 14.84 -10.81
N HIS A 54 2.64 15.60 -11.61
CA HIS A 54 2.37 17.03 -11.40
C HIS A 54 0.94 17.23 -10.93
N LYS A 55 0.66 18.37 -10.36
CA LYS A 55 -0.70 18.83 -10.12
C LYS A 55 -1.47 18.90 -11.45
N GLY A 56 -2.77 18.59 -11.42
CA GLY A 56 -3.59 18.54 -12.63
C GLY A 56 -3.48 17.23 -13.42
N GLU A 57 -2.54 16.33 -13.08
CA GLU A 57 -2.46 15.00 -13.70
C GLU A 57 -3.37 13.97 -13.01
N ASN A 58 -3.56 12.85 -13.68
CA ASN A 58 -4.28 11.69 -13.16
C ASN A 58 -3.29 10.56 -12.84
N ILE A 59 -3.48 9.91 -11.70
CA ILE A 59 -2.87 8.61 -11.40
C ILE A 59 -3.74 7.55 -12.06
N TRP A 60 -3.32 6.99 -13.18
CA TRP A 60 -4.03 5.88 -13.84
C TRP A 60 -3.62 4.56 -13.22
N PHE A 61 -4.59 3.67 -13.04
CA PHE A 61 -4.30 2.36 -12.46
C PHE A 61 -5.25 1.26 -12.95
N THR A 62 -4.75 0.03 -12.85
CA THR A 62 -5.53 -1.21 -12.92
C THR A 62 -5.31 -2.00 -11.64
N ALA A 63 -6.39 -2.41 -11.00
CA ALA A 63 -6.35 -3.24 -9.81
C ALA A 63 -6.64 -4.70 -10.16
N TYR A 64 -5.90 -5.59 -9.54
CA TYR A 64 -6.03 -7.05 -9.66
C TYR A 64 -6.33 -7.64 -8.29
N LEU A 65 -7.48 -8.30 -8.13
CA LEU A 65 -7.78 -9.10 -6.95
C LEU A 65 -7.02 -10.43 -7.06
N LEU A 66 -5.86 -10.52 -6.41
CA LEU A 66 -4.96 -11.66 -6.51
C LEU A 66 -5.42 -12.83 -5.64
N LYS A 67 -5.98 -12.54 -4.47
CA LYS A 67 -6.46 -13.53 -3.50
C LYS A 67 -7.71 -13.05 -2.82
N GLN A 68 -8.58 -13.99 -2.49
CA GLN A 68 -9.79 -13.78 -1.71
C GLN A 68 -10.17 -15.06 -0.97
N THR A 69 -10.81 -14.91 0.18
CA THR A 69 -11.35 -16.04 0.97
C THR A 69 -12.82 -16.29 0.69
N ALA A 70 -13.58 -15.24 0.36
CA ALA A 70 -14.99 -15.36 -0.04
C ALA A 70 -15.11 -15.48 -1.57
N PRO A 71 -16.26 -15.91 -2.12
CA PRO A 71 -16.53 -15.88 -3.54
C PRO A 71 -16.26 -14.50 -4.14
N TYR A 72 -15.57 -14.43 -5.28
CA TYR A 72 -15.13 -13.16 -5.87
C TYR A 72 -16.28 -12.19 -6.18
N THR A 73 -17.49 -12.68 -6.41
CA THR A 73 -18.69 -11.89 -6.64
C THR A 73 -19.10 -11.01 -5.44
N LEU A 74 -18.59 -11.30 -4.25
CA LEU A 74 -18.83 -10.50 -3.04
C LEU A 74 -17.87 -9.31 -2.92
N TYR A 75 -16.78 -9.29 -3.71
CA TYR A 75 -15.84 -8.18 -3.77
C TYR A 75 -16.25 -7.26 -4.91
N HIS A 76 -16.98 -6.21 -4.60
CA HIS A 76 -17.62 -5.34 -5.58
C HIS A 76 -17.08 -3.91 -5.62
N THR A 77 -16.24 -3.52 -4.65
CA THR A 77 -15.73 -2.16 -4.53
C THR A 77 -14.25 -2.17 -4.18
N LEU A 78 -13.49 -1.44 -4.97
CA LEU A 78 -12.11 -1.05 -4.68
C LEU A 78 -12.11 0.34 -4.05
N PHE A 79 -11.45 0.51 -2.92
CA PHE A 79 -11.11 1.79 -2.32
C PHE A 79 -9.69 2.15 -2.69
N ALA A 80 -9.49 3.33 -3.25
CA ALA A 80 -8.17 3.89 -3.51
C ALA A 80 -8.06 5.24 -2.78
N ALA A 81 -6.97 5.42 -2.04
CA ALA A 81 -6.72 6.62 -1.25
C ALA A 81 -5.29 7.12 -1.44
N LEU A 82 -5.12 8.42 -1.51
CA LEU A 82 -3.82 9.08 -1.49
C LEU A 82 -3.57 9.61 -0.07
N VAL A 83 -2.52 9.10 0.58
CA VAL A 83 -2.17 9.42 1.96
C VAL A 83 -0.84 10.14 1.97
N ARG A 84 -0.77 11.31 2.61
CA ARG A 84 0.47 12.09 2.70
C ARG A 84 1.48 11.38 3.59
N ALA A 85 2.72 11.25 3.12
CA ALA A 85 3.74 10.46 3.80
C ALA A 85 4.16 11.02 5.16
N LYS A 86 4.27 12.35 5.29
CA LYS A 86 4.81 13.00 6.50
C LYS A 86 3.89 12.94 7.72
N ASP A 87 2.59 13.08 7.54
CA ASP A 87 1.60 13.15 8.63
C ASP A 87 0.56 12.03 8.59
N LYS A 88 0.68 11.11 7.61
CA LYS A 88 -0.20 9.96 7.44
C LYS A 88 -1.67 10.31 7.20
N LYS A 89 -1.93 11.54 6.79
CA LYS A 89 -3.31 12.00 6.53
C LYS A 89 -3.76 11.62 5.13
N PRO A 90 -4.93 11.00 4.97
CA PRO A 90 -5.55 10.83 3.67
C PRO A 90 -5.98 12.19 3.12
N VAL A 91 -5.60 12.47 1.88
CA VAL A 91 -5.89 13.73 1.19
C VAL A 91 -6.88 13.56 0.05
N LEU A 92 -6.93 12.36 -0.56
CA LEU A 92 -7.90 11.98 -1.58
C LEU A 92 -8.33 10.54 -1.32
N HIS A 93 -9.60 10.23 -1.59
CA HIS A 93 -10.08 8.85 -1.64
C HIS A 93 -11.26 8.75 -2.61
N GLN A 94 -11.33 7.63 -3.29
CA GLN A 94 -12.42 7.33 -4.22
C GLN A 94 -12.73 5.83 -4.20
N ARG A 95 -13.93 5.49 -4.67
CA ARG A 95 -14.43 4.13 -4.79
C ARG A 95 -14.59 3.78 -6.26
N PHE A 96 -14.16 2.57 -6.64
CA PHE A 96 -14.22 2.08 -8.00
C PHE A 96 -14.96 0.75 -8.05
N VAL A 97 -15.66 0.50 -9.13
CA VAL A 97 -16.31 -0.78 -9.35
C VAL A 97 -15.25 -1.86 -9.50
N LEU A 98 -15.35 -2.90 -8.67
CA LEU A 98 -14.53 -4.11 -8.78
C LEU A 98 -15.43 -5.23 -9.33
N GLN A 99 -15.14 -5.68 -10.51
CA GLN A 99 -15.90 -6.70 -11.21
C GLN A 99 -14.96 -7.73 -11.82
N ASP A 100 -15.33 -9.01 -11.76
CA ASP A 100 -14.56 -10.12 -12.33
C ASP A 100 -13.08 -10.13 -11.93
N ARG A 101 -12.79 -9.72 -10.68
CA ARG A 101 -11.45 -9.56 -10.08
C ARG A 101 -10.64 -8.37 -10.58
N PHE A 102 -11.23 -7.47 -11.35
CA PHE A 102 -10.56 -6.29 -11.90
C PHE A 102 -11.27 -5.01 -11.49
N ALA A 103 -10.51 -3.98 -11.24
CA ALA A 103 -10.99 -2.62 -11.23
C ALA A 103 -9.97 -1.74 -11.96
N HIS A 104 -10.45 -0.71 -12.62
CA HIS A 104 -9.57 0.27 -13.24
C HIS A 104 -10.08 1.67 -12.95
N GLY A 105 -9.20 2.63 -13.01
CA GLY A 105 -9.58 3.97 -12.63
C GLY A 105 -8.45 4.99 -12.75
N TYR A 106 -8.80 6.18 -12.29
CA TYR A 106 -7.84 7.24 -12.09
C TYR A 106 -8.17 8.06 -10.84
N LEU A 107 -7.14 8.62 -10.21
CA LEU A 107 -7.27 9.65 -9.17
C LEU A 107 -6.73 10.97 -9.74
N TYR A 108 -7.60 11.98 -9.81
CA TYR A 108 -7.20 13.33 -10.21
C TYR A 108 -6.44 14.02 -9.08
N LEU A 109 -5.33 14.66 -9.40
CA LEU A 109 -4.46 15.38 -8.46
C LEU A 109 -4.73 16.88 -8.53
N PRO A 110 -5.61 17.44 -7.67
CA PRO A 110 -5.98 18.84 -7.74
C PRO A 110 -4.83 19.78 -7.33
N ASP A 111 -4.90 21.02 -7.76
CA ASP A 111 -3.91 22.06 -7.48
C ASP A 111 -3.75 22.39 -5.98
N SER A 112 -4.76 22.05 -5.18
CA SER A 112 -4.75 22.23 -3.73
C SER A 112 -3.80 21.27 -2.98
N LEU A 113 -3.31 20.20 -3.62
CA LEU A 113 -2.35 19.30 -3.01
C LEU A 113 -0.99 19.97 -2.84
N ALA A 114 -0.27 19.65 -1.79
CA ALA A 114 1.11 20.08 -1.62
C ALA A 114 2.05 19.26 -2.54
N TYR A 115 3.16 19.85 -2.97
CA TYR A 115 4.28 19.08 -3.54
C TYR A 115 4.97 18.34 -2.40
N ASP A 116 4.80 17.02 -2.35
CA ASP A 116 5.23 16.17 -1.22
C ASP A 116 5.29 14.70 -1.68
N ASP A 117 5.72 13.83 -0.78
CA ASP A 117 5.63 12.40 -0.95
C ASP A 117 4.31 11.86 -0.41
N TYR A 118 3.73 10.92 -1.14
CA TYR A 118 2.43 10.30 -0.84
C TYR A 118 2.52 8.79 -0.98
N TYR A 119 1.53 8.10 -0.39
CA TYR A 119 1.27 6.69 -0.65
C TYR A 119 -0.10 6.56 -1.31
N LEU A 120 -0.13 5.92 -2.47
CA LEU A 120 -1.37 5.40 -3.03
C LEU A 120 -1.66 4.07 -2.35
N MET A 121 -2.78 4.02 -1.63
CA MET A 121 -3.25 2.85 -0.92
C MET A 121 -4.48 2.28 -1.59
N ALA A 122 -4.64 0.95 -1.54
CA ALA A 122 -5.82 0.30 -2.07
C ALA A 122 -6.23 -0.93 -1.25
N PHE A 123 -7.55 -1.12 -1.12
CA PHE A 123 -8.18 -2.25 -0.46
C PHE A 123 -9.59 -2.48 -1.01
N THR A 124 -10.19 -3.63 -0.71
CA THR A 124 -11.55 -3.98 -1.16
C THR A 124 -12.59 -3.68 -0.08
N ASN A 125 -13.87 -3.85 -0.41
CA ASN A 125 -14.98 -3.77 0.56
C ASN A 125 -14.93 -4.83 1.67
N ALA A 126 -14.08 -5.85 1.54
CA ALA A 126 -13.92 -6.92 2.53
C ALA A 126 -12.84 -6.65 3.58
N VAL A 127 -12.23 -5.46 3.60
CA VAL A 127 -11.22 -5.15 4.60
C VAL A 127 -11.84 -5.06 5.98
N GLU A 128 -11.43 -5.99 6.83
CA GLU A 128 -11.49 -5.83 8.28
C GLU A 128 -10.12 -5.33 8.72
N TRP A 129 -10.12 -4.23 9.48
CA TRP A 129 -8.87 -3.71 10.02
C TRP A 129 -8.30 -4.70 11.04
N ASP A 130 -7.31 -5.44 10.62
CA ASP A 130 -6.37 -6.12 11.49
C ASP A 130 -4.99 -5.53 11.20
N ALA A 131 -4.30 -5.06 12.21
CA ALA A 131 -2.95 -4.47 12.07
C ALA A 131 -1.94 -5.43 11.39
N THR A 132 -2.31 -6.69 11.19
CA THR A 132 -1.49 -7.70 10.51
C THR A 132 -1.71 -7.75 8.99
N ILE A 133 -2.77 -7.12 8.45
CA ILE A 133 -3.08 -7.12 7.01
C ILE A 133 -2.89 -5.71 6.50
N LEU A 134 -1.78 -5.48 5.81
CA LEU A 134 -1.51 -4.19 5.18
C LEU A 134 -2.21 -4.11 3.82
N PRO A 135 -2.90 -2.99 3.52
CA PRO A 135 -3.42 -2.73 2.19
C PRO A 135 -2.28 -2.57 1.19
N PHE A 136 -2.59 -2.66 -0.10
CA PHE A 136 -1.62 -2.31 -1.13
C PHE A 136 -1.12 -0.88 -0.93
N GLN A 137 0.18 -0.68 -1.13
CA GLN A 137 0.82 0.63 -1.00
C GLN A 137 1.81 0.85 -2.13
N GLN A 138 1.71 2.00 -2.79
CA GLN A 138 2.66 2.47 -3.80
C GLN A 138 3.12 3.89 -3.45
N ALA A 139 4.42 4.09 -3.35
CA ALA A 139 4.97 5.44 -3.16
C ALA A 139 4.74 6.29 -4.41
N ILE A 140 4.22 7.49 -4.21
CA ILE A 140 3.91 8.48 -5.23
C ILE A 140 4.56 9.80 -4.84
N GLN A 141 5.21 10.44 -5.78
CA GLN A 141 5.82 11.75 -5.58
C GLN A 141 5.10 12.81 -6.40
N LEU A 142 4.70 13.89 -5.76
CA LEU A 142 4.15 15.06 -6.42
C LEU A 142 5.25 16.12 -6.56
N VAL A 143 5.67 16.38 -7.80
CA VAL A 143 6.80 17.26 -8.12
C VAL A 143 6.36 18.52 -8.82
N SER A 144 7.05 19.64 -8.56
CA SER A 144 6.83 20.89 -9.29
C SER A 144 7.57 20.88 -10.62
N LEU A 145 6.94 21.45 -11.66
CA LEU A 145 7.60 21.76 -12.94
C LEU A 145 8.45 23.02 -12.85
N GLU A 146 8.10 23.91 -11.93
CA GLU A 146 8.83 25.14 -11.74
C GLU A 146 10.14 24.83 -11.00
N LYS A 147 11.23 25.37 -11.52
CA LYS A 147 12.50 25.36 -10.79
C LYS A 147 12.29 26.24 -9.56
N PRO A 148 12.49 25.70 -8.34
CA PRO A 148 12.41 26.53 -7.15
C PRO A 148 13.45 27.64 -7.28
N MET A 149 13.08 28.86 -6.93
CA MET A 149 14.00 30.03 -6.98
C MET A 149 15.25 29.76 -6.13
N PHE A 150 15.09 29.04 -5.04
CA PHE A 150 16.18 28.60 -4.16
C PHE A 150 16.01 27.12 -3.78
N ARG A 151 17.13 26.45 -3.56
CA ARG A 151 17.22 25.15 -2.91
C ARG A 151 18.10 25.26 -1.68
N VAL A 152 17.60 24.75 -0.56
CA VAL A 152 18.33 24.74 0.70
C VAL A 152 18.41 23.27 1.17
N TYR A 153 19.59 22.78 1.44
CA TYR A 153 19.79 21.41 1.92
C TYR A 153 20.87 21.32 2.98
N GLU A 154 20.66 20.47 3.95
CA GLU A 154 21.62 20.22 5.03
C GLU A 154 22.87 19.54 4.44
N THR A 155 24.04 20.04 4.78
CA THR A 155 25.34 19.51 4.34
C THR A 155 26.14 18.86 5.45
N ALA A 156 26.03 19.37 6.68
CA ALA A 156 26.77 18.85 7.82
C ALA A 156 26.09 19.19 9.15
N ILE A 157 26.27 18.29 10.12
CA ILE A 157 26.00 18.54 11.52
C ILE A 157 27.31 18.35 12.28
N LYS A 158 27.72 19.35 13.06
CA LYS A 158 28.92 19.28 13.92
C LYS A 158 28.53 19.58 15.36
N GLU A 159 29.23 18.96 16.29
CA GLU A 159 28.99 19.14 17.71
C GLU A 159 30.22 19.68 18.38
N TYR A 160 30.04 20.68 19.26
CA TYR A 160 31.06 21.17 20.16
C TYR A 160 30.43 21.44 21.54
N ALA A 161 30.99 20.84 22.59
CA ALA A 161 30.48 21.00 23.94
C ALA A 161 28.92 20.98 24.00
N ASP A 162 28.28 22.09 24.34
CA ASP A 162 26.84 22.20 24.54
C ASP A 162 26.06 22.71 23.34
N THR A 163 26.71 22.84 22.18
CA THR A 163 26.10 23.42 20.97
C THR A 163 26.24 22.48 19.77
N ALA A 164 25.16 22.31 19.00
CA ALA A 164 25.15 21.67 17.72
C ALA A 164 25.10 22.71 16.58
N TYR A 165 25.87 22.48 15.54
CA TYR A 165 25.99 23.36 14.39
C TYR A 165 25.45 22.66 13.16
N TYR A 166 24.36 23.19 12.62
CA TYR A 166 23.70 22.68 11.39
C TYR A 166 24.12 23.56 10.23
N THR A 167 24.79 22.98 9.27
CA THR A 167 25.25 23.68 8.07
C THR A 167 24.33 23.36 6.91
N TYR A 168 23.80 24.40 6.32
CA TYR A 168 22.93 24.34 5.13
C TYR A 168 23.61 25.02 3.97
N ARG A 169 23.47 24.43 2.78
CA ARG A 169 23.88 25.04 1.52
C ARG A 169 22.69 25.62 0.80
N VAL A 170 22.82 26.84 0.33
CA VAL A 170 21.78 27.53 -0.44
C VAL A 170 22.26 27.70 -1.87
N VAL A 171 21.41 27.28 -2.81
CA VAL A 171 21.67 27.34 -4.25
C VAL A 171 20.49 27.99 -4.93
N ARG A 172 20.71 28.85 -5.90
CA ARG A 172 19.64 29.40 -6.75
C ARG A 172 19.13 28.35 -7.73
N GLY A 173 17.94 28.58 -8.26
CA GLY A 173 17.32 27.68 -9.22
C GLY A 173 18.15 27.47 -10.52
N ASP A 174 19.00 28.39 -10.85
CA ASP A 174 19.96 28.35 -11.98
C ASP A 174 21.31 27.68 -11.63
N GLU A 175 21.37 26.94 -10.50
CA GLU A 175 22.53 26.23 -9.93
C GLU A 175 23.65 27.17 -9.39
N ARG A 176 23.47 28.48 -9.40
CA ARG A 176 24.44 29.40 -8.81
C ARG A 176 24.38 29.36 -7.30
N LEU A 177 25.54 29.41 -6.65
CA LEU A 177 25.65 29.52 -5.20
C LEU A 177 25.08 30.87 -4.73
N PHE A 178 24.34 30.83 -3.62
CA PHE A 178 23.83 32.02 -2.96
C PHE A 178 24.84 32.46 -1.90
N VAL A 179 25.77 33.33 -2.29
CA VAL A 179 26.98 33.67 -1.52
C VAL A 179 26.88 35.03 -0.88
N HIS A 180 27.42 35.15 0.36
CA HIS A 180 27.48 36.40 1.15
C HIS A 180 26.11 37.06 1.38
N GLU A 181 25.05 36.28 1.37
CA GLU A 181 23.68 36.77 1.51
C GLU A 181 23.14 36.45 2.91
N LYS A 182 22.27 37.30 3.40
CA LYS A 182 21.65 37.15 4.73
C LYS A 182 20.34 36.36 4.68
N LEU A 183 20.20 35.44 5.58
CA LEU A 183 18.99 34.65 5.78
C LEU A 183 18.50 34.83 7.20
N THR A 184 17.18 34.92 7.38
CA THR A 184 16.58 34.85 8.72
C THR A 184 16.19 33.44 9.04
N TYR A 185 16.36 33.05 10.32
CA TYR A 185 15.91 31.77 10.78
C TYR A 185 15.16 31.89 12.10
N SER A 186 14.28 30.93 12.34
CA SER A 186 13.60 30.74 13.62
C SER A 186 13.52 29.25 13.93
N ILE A 187 13.70 28.91 15.21
CA ILE A 187 13.57 27.55 15.72
C ILE A 187 12.33 27.50 16.60
N GLN A 188 11.47 26.55 16.32
CA GLN A 188 10.26 26.30 17.08
C GLN A 188 10.32 24.93 17.78
N GLN A 189 9.75 24.87 18.97
CA GLN A 189 9.56 23.67 19.76
C GLN A 189 8.06 23.54 20.08
N SER A 190 7.41 22.48 19.61
CA SER A 190 5.95 22.30 19.77
C SER A 190 5.14 23.53 19.35
N GLY A 191 5.54 24.23 18.28
CA GLY A 191 4.88 25.43 17.75
C GLY A 191 5.25 26.74 18.47
N LYS A 192 6.08 26.70 19.52
CA LYS A 192 6.55 27.89 20.22
C LYS A 192 7.96 28.30 19.77
N LEU A 193 8.17 29.58 19.52
CA LEU A 193 9.46 30.12 19.15
C LEU A 193 10.44 29.98 20.35
N VAL A 194 11.59 29.33 20.14
CA VAL A 194 12.65 29.15 21.15
C VAL A 194 13.94 29.85 20.79
N GLN A 195 14.20 30.08 19.51
CA GLN A 195 15.38 30.80 19.04
C GLN A 195 15.09 31.44 17.68
N GLN A 196 15.67 32.63 17.41
CA GLN A 196 15.67 33.24 16.08
C GLN A 196 16.93 34.01 15.85
N GLY A 197 17.29 34.26 14.58
CA GLY A 197 18.49 35.01 14.24
C GLY A 197 18.66 35.24 12.76
N ILE A 198 19.81 35.80 12.42
CA ILE A 198 20.26 36.02 11.05
C ILE A 198 21.58 35.26 10.87
N VAL A 199 21.70 34.55 9.76
CA VAL A 199 22.94 33.89 9.32
C VAL A 199 23.30 34.39 7.94
N GLN A 200 24.59 34.35 7.61
CA GLN A 200 25.09 34.75 6.31
C GLN A 200 25.75 33.55 5.62
N THR A 201 25.52 33.41 4.32
CA THR A 201 26.18 32.37 3.51
C THR A 201 27.64 32.71 3.25
N ASP A 202 28.50 31.72 3.25
CA ASP A 202 29.90 31.81 2.90
C ASP A 202 30.11 31.79 1.36
N ILE A 203 31.36 31.78 0.93
CA ILE A 203 31.76 31.70 -0.49
C ILE A 203 31.29 30.42 -1.18
N SER A 204 31.01 29.38 -0.42
CA SER A 204 30.46 28.08 -0.90
C SER A 204 28.94 28.01 -0.83
N GLY A 205 28.28 29.12 -0.46
CA GLY A 205 26.84 29.16 -0.27
C GLY A 205 26.34 28.46 1.01
N ASN A 206 27.24 28.16 1.96
CA ASN A 206 26.86 27.50 3.21
C ASN A 206 26.55 28.56 4.28
N CYS A 207 25.52 28.28 5.06
CA CYS A 207 25.21 28.99 6.31
C CYS A 207 25.09 27.99 7.46
N THR A 208 25.47 28.42 8.67
CA THR A 208 25.49 27.54 9.83
C THR A 208 24.61 28.11 10.95
N VAL A 209 23.69 27.31 11.44
CA VAL A 209 22.82 27.63 12.56
C VAL A 209 23.33 26.89 13.81
N ALA A 210 23.64 27.65 14.87
CA ALA A 210 24.05 27.09 16.16
C ALA A 210 22.79 26.84 17.02
N VAL A 211 22.66 25.64 17.56
CA VAL A 211 21.52 25.21 18.38
C VAL A 211 22.03 24.64 19.72
N PRO A 212 21.65 25.21 20.86
CA PRO A 212 22.00 24.65 22.16
C PRO A 212 21.45 23.24 22.36
N LYS A 213 22.26 22.27 22.77
CA LYS A 213 21.85 20.86 22.98
C LYS A 213 20.70 20.72 23.96
N ARG A 214 20.58 21.61 24.95
CA ARG A 214 19.48 21.62 25.92
C ARG A 214 18.06 21.77 25.29
N LEU A 215 17.99 22.28 24.07
CA LEU A 215 16.70 22.44 23.37
C LEU A 215 16.15 21.13 22.78
N PHE A 216 16.97 20.08 22.65
CA PHE A 216 16.56 18.79 22.08
C PHE A 216 15.80 17.87 23.06
N GLN A 217 15.16 18.43 24.07
CA GLN A 217 14.26 17.65 24.94
C GLN A 217 12.95 17.25 24.26
N SER A 218 12.58 17.96 23.20
CA SER A 218 11.46 17.63 22.31
C SER A 218 11.80 18.04 20.86
N PRO A 219 11.05 17.55 19.85
CA PRO A 219 11.32 17.84 18.45
C PRO A 219 11.40 19.34 18.16
N LEU A 220 12.45 19.73 17.45
CA LEU A 220 12.69 21.11 17.01
C LEU A 220 12.44 21.24 15.52
N GLN A 221 11.87 22.36 15.11
CA GLN A 221 11.70 22.75 13.71
C GLN A 221 12.46 24.04 13.44
N LEU A 222 13.31 24.01 12.42
CA LEU A 222 14.02 25.17 11.91
C LEU A 222 13.29 25.71 10.70
N HIS A 223 12.88 26.95 10.74
CA HIS A 223 12.33 27.71 9.64
C HIS A 223 13.41 28.67 9.12
N VAL A 224 13.76 28.57 7.84
CA VAL A 224 14.71 29.45 7.17
C VAL A 224 13.96 30.29 6.16
N GLN A 225 14.15 31.59 6.18
CA GLN A 225 13.52 32.50 5.23
C GLN A 225 14.59 33.25 4.44
N ILE A 226 14.46 33.20 3.12
CA ILE A 226 15.25 33.95 2.16
C ILE A 226 14.36 35.07 1.61
N LYS A 227 14.83 36.32 1.72
CA LYS A 227 14.14 37.47 1.11
C LYS A 227 14.91 37.94 -0.13
N GLU A 228 14.22 37.97 -1.25
CA GLU A 228 14.76 38.53 -2.49
C GLU A 228 13.73 39.47 -3.09
N LYS A 229 14.16 40.74 -3.28
CA LYS A 229 13.29 41.84 -3.74
C LYS A 229 12.07 42.01 -2.80
N ARG A 230 10.85 41.68 -3.25
CA ARG A 230 9.60 41.77 -2.49
C ARG A 230 9.05 40.42 -2.06
N GLU A 231 9.73 39.34 -2.38
CA GLU A 231 9.28 37.97 -2.13
C GLU A 231 10.06 37.33 -0.98
N ALA A 232 9.39 36.45 -0.25
CA ALA A 232 9.97 35.69 0.83
C ALA A 232 9.78 34.19 0.56
N TYR A 233 10.87 33.43 0.57
CA TYR A 233 10.92 31.99 0.36
C TYR A 233 11.21 31.33 1.68
N ASN A 234 10.32 30.40 2.09
CA ASN A 234 10.39 29.73 3.40
C ASN A 234 10.77 28.26 3.21
N PHE A 235 11.66 27.77 4.08
CA PHE A 235 12.14 26.40 4.10
C PHE A 235 12.05 25.86 5.53
N ASP A 236 11.52 24.66 5.70
CA ASP A 236 11.29 24.04 6.99
C ASP A 236 12.12 22.77 7.11
N PHE A 237 12.85 22.65 8.22
CA PHE A 237 13.69 21.50 8.51
C PHE A 237 13.40 20.98 9.92
N ALA A 238 13.23 19.66 10.04
CA ALA A 238 13.26 19.03 11.35
C ALA A 238 14.71 18.91 11.83
N LEU A 239 15.05 19.57 12.93
CA LEU A 239 16.38 19.46 13.51
C LEU A 239 16.52 18.13 14.24
N LYS A 240 17.46 17.31 13.80
CA LYS A 240 17.80 16.04 14.47
C LYS A 240 18.75 16.29 15.62
N PRO A 241 18.56 15.65 16.79
CA PRO A 241 19.52 15.76 17.89
C PRO A 241 20.89 15.27 17.42
N PRO A 242 21.96 15.98 17.79
CA PRO A 242 23.31 15.67 17.32
C PRO A 242 23.87 14.35 17.90
N SER A 243 23.50 13.99 19.13
CA SER A 243 23.93 12.74 19.74
C SER A 243 23.16 11.57 19.09
N LYS A 244 23.88 10.76 18.36
CA LYS A 244 23.36 9.55 17.72
C LYS A 244 23.20 8.45 18.77
N ARG A 245 22.04 8.37 19.40
CA ARG A 245 21.70 7.20 20.20
C ARG A 245 21.20 6.10 19.26
N LEU A 246 21.95 5.00 19.24
CA LEU A 246 21.65 3.83 18.45
C LEU A 246 20.74 2.91 19.25
N LEU A 247 19.54 2.73 18.78
CA LEU A 247 18.58 1.78 19.31
C LEU A 247 18.85 0.42 18.66
N LEU A 248 19.26 -0.57 19.46
CA LEU A 248 19.48 -1.94 19.02
C LEU A 248 18.31 -2.83 19.42
N LYS A 249 17.81 -3.58 18.44
CA LYS A 249 16.87 -4.67 18.62
C LYS A 249 17.47 -5.95 18.07
N TRP A 250 17.12 -7.07 18.67
CA TRP A 250 17.52 -8.37 18.15
C TRP A 250 16.35 -9.33 18.12
N TYR A 251 16.42 -10.24 17.14
CA TYR A 251 15.36 -11.13 16.75
C TYR A 251 15.94 -12.56 16.67
N PRO A 252 15.81 -13.35 17.76
CA PRO A 252 16.33 -14.71 17.74
C PRO A 252 15.54 -15.58 16.77
N GLU A 253 16.25 -16.40 16.00
CA GLU A 253 15.65 -17.45 15.19
C GLU A 253 14.77 -18.32 16.07
N SER A 254 13.56 -18.63 15.65
CA SER A 254 12.53 -19.32 16.44
C SER A 254 11.86 -18.52 17.57
N GLY A 255 12.13 -17.24 17.67
CA GLY A 255 11.41 -16.35 18.58
C GLY A 255 11.97 -16.24 20.00
N ARG A 256 12.93 -17.07 20.42
CA ARG A 256 13.53 -17.02 21.77
C ARG A 256 14.95 -17.55 21.82
N LEU A 257 15.70 -17.10 22.82
CA LEU A 257 17.00 -17.63 23.16
C LEU A 257 16.85 -18.81 24.13
N VAL A 258 17.49 -19.93 23.83
CA VAL A 258 17.52 -21.13 24.68
C VAL A 258 18.93 -21.41 25.12
N ALA A 259 19.15 -21.62 26.41
CA ALA A 259 20.48 -21.87 26.97
C ALA A 259 21.14 -23.10 26.36
N ASP A 260 22.42 -22.98 26.03
CA ASP A 260 23.28 -24.02 25.49
C ASP A 260 22.82 -24.57 24.12
N VAL A 261 21.94 -23.84 23.41
CA VAL A 261 21.52 -24.16 22.05
C VAL A 261 22.00 -23.05 21.12
N PRO A 262 22.83 -23.40 20.09
CA PRO A 262 23.22 -22.42 19.11
C PRO A 262 22.01 -21.78 18.44
N VAL A 263 21.99 -20.47 18.30
CA VAL A 263 20.88 -19.75 17.67
C VAL A 263 21.42 -18.65 16.76
N LYS A 264 20.79 -18.49 15.61
CA LYS A 264 20.99 -17.36 14.72
C LYS A 264 20.12 -16.20 15.19
N MET A 265 20.61 -14.99 15.15
CA MET A 265 19.95 -13.80 15.67
C MET A 265 20.05 -12.66 14.65
N GLY A 266 18.93 -12.13 14.21
CA GLY A 266 18.86 -10.90 13.40
C GLY A 266 19.07 -9.69 14.32
N ILE A 267 19.87 -8.73 13.89
CA ILE A 267 20.15 -7.49 14.62
C ILE A 267 19.66 -6.33 13.76
N GLU A 268 18.89 -5.45 14.37
CA GLU A 268 18.42 -4.21 13.77
C GLU A 268 18.88 -3.01 14.58
N ALA A 269 19.47 -2.05 13.89
CA ALA A 269 19.89 -0.79 14.46
C ALA A 269 19.16 0.36 13.77
N SER A 270 18.60 1.25 14.54
CA SER A 270 18.03 2.53 14.09
C SER A 270 18.47 3.63 15.06
N TYR A 271 18.43 4.87 14.61
CA TYR A 271 18.62 5.97 15.56
C TYR A 271 17.34 6.20 16.38
N GLU A 272 17.49 6.76 17.57
CA GLU A 272 16.36 7.00 18.50
C GLU A 272 15.28 7.93 17.87
N ASP A 273 15.68 8.76 16.91
CA ASP A 273 14.78 9.60 16.12
C ASP A 273 13.99 8.84 15.03
N GLY A 274 14.15 7.51 14.96
CA GLY A 274 13.53 6.64 13.96
C GLY A 274 14.24 6.63 12.60
N SER A 275 15.31 7.39 12.41
CA SER A 275 16.07 7.36 11.16
C SER A 275 16.89 6.06 11.03
N LYS A 276 17.04 5.56 9.80
CA LYS A 276 17.81 4.35 9.50
C LYS A 276 19.31 4.61 9.54
N CYS A 277 20.06 3.61 9.98
CA CYS A 277 21.51 3.60 9.84
C CYS A 277 21.88 3.25 8.41
N THR A 278 22.25 4.24 7.61
CA THR A 278 22.69 4.02 6.23
C THR A 278 24.19 3.72 6.12
N GLN A 279 24.98 4.13 7.11
CA GLN A 279 26.41 3.87 7.16
C GLN A 279 26.66 2.52 7.84
N PRO A 280 27.69 1.77 7.41
CA PRO A 280 28.11 0.55 8.09
C PRO A 280 28.54 0.83 9.54
N ILE A 281 28.00 0.06 10.48
CA ILE A 281 28.35 0.17 11.90
C ILE A 281 28.97 -1.15 12.36
N LYS A 282 30.12 -1.08 13.02
CA LYS A 282 30.77 -2.23 13.63
C LYS A 282 30.33 -2.35 15.09
N LEU A 283 29.71 -3.46 15.44
CA LEU A 283 29.27 -3.81 16.78
C LEU A 283 30.03 -5.01 17.30
N SER A 284 30.36 -5.02 18.57
CA SER A 284 30.92 -6.15 19.28
C SER A 284 29.96 -6.59 20.37
N LEU A 285 29.66 -7.88 20.42
CA LEU A 285 28.98 -8.50 21.54
C LEU A 285 30.03 -8.96 22.54
N CYS A 286 29.92 -8.46 23.75
CA CYS A 286 30.87 -8.75 24.84
C CYS A 286 30.16 -9.44 26.02
N ASN A 287 30.90 -10.23 26.77
CA ASN A 287 30.58 -10.58 28.15
C ASN A 287 31.34 -9.66 29.08
N ASP A 288 31.38 -9.97 30.39
CA ASP A 288 32.09 -9.15 31.38
C ASP A 288 33.62 -9.15 31.17
N ALA A 289 34.20 -10.18 30.57
CA ALA A 289 35.64 -10.38 30.39
C ALA A 289 36.13 -10.15 28.96
N ASP A 290 35.39 -10.66 27.94
CA ASP A 290 35.86 -10.80 26.57
C ASP A 290 34.88 -10.32 25.49
N THR A 291 35.42 -10.00 24.32
CA THR A 291 34.64 -9.83 23.11
C THR A 291 34.31 -11.22 22.52
N LEU A 292 33.01 -11.58 22.56
CA LEU A 292 32.56 -12.88 22.09
C LEU A 292 32.56 -12.96 20.56
N THR A 293 32.10 -11.88 19.91
CA THR A 293 32.01 -11.80 18.45
C THR A 293 31.83 -10.36 17.99
N THR A 294 32.15 -10.12 16.75
CA THR A 294 32.02 -8.80 16.12
C THR A 294 31.16 -8.93 14.85
N LEU A 295 30.28 -7.98 14.66
CA LEU A 295 29.33 -7.91 13.58
C LEU A 295 29.42 -6.55 12.88
N GLN A 296 29.35 -6.53 11.55
CA GLN A 296 29.18 -5.33 10.77
C GLN A 296 27.73 -5.24 10.29
N LEU A 297 27.02 -4.21 10.72
CA LEU A 297 25.69 -3.90 10.22
C LEU A 297 25.78 -3.16 8.88
N ILE A 298 25.00 -3.62 7.90
CA ILE A 298 24.84 -2.97 6.60
C ILE A 298 23.42 -2.45 6.53
N ASN A 299 23.25 -1.17 6.27
CA ASN A 299 21.92 -0.50 6.32
C ASN A 299 21.19 -0.73 7.66
N GLY A 300 21.94 -0.81 8.75
CA GLY A 300 21.40 -1.06 10.07
C GLY A 300 20.98 -2.50 10.37
N GLN A 301 21.29 -3.47 9.51
CA GLN A 301 20.89 -4.86 9.70
C GLN A 301 22.08 -5.81 9.63
N GLY A 302 21.99 -6.91 10.36
CA GLY A 302 23.01 -7.96 10.35
C GLY A 302 22.54 -9.23 11.03
N VAL A 303 23.34 -10.29 10.91
CA VAL A 303 23.09 -11.61 11.48
C VAL A 303 24.25 -12.05 12.34
N LEU A 304 23.95 -12.61 13.48
CA LEU A 304 24.89 -13.12 14.44
C LEU A 304 24.53 -14.56 14.83
N ASN A 305 25.52 -15.41 14.98
CA ASN A 305 25.35 -16.72 15.63
C ASN A 305 25.87 -16.65 17.07
N ILE A 306 25.07 -17.12 18.00
CA ILE A 306 25.40 -17.09 19.43
C ILE A 306 25.05 -18.43 20.09
N LEU A 307 25.80 -18.80 21.11
CA LEU A 307 25.48 -19.85 22.06
C LEU A 307 25.05 -19.18 23.37
N PRO A 308 23.74 -19.03 23.64
CA PRO A 308 23.28 -18.33 24.84
C PRO A 308 23.61 -19.12 26.12
N SER A 309 23.99 -18.43 27.17
CA SER A 309 24.23 -19.02 28.50
C SER A 309 23.44 -18.25 29.58
N LEU A 310 22.85 -18.99 30.50
CA LEU A 310 22.10 -18.40 31.64
C LEU A 310 22.99 -17.56 32.59
N THR A 311 24.27 -17.86 32.63
CA THR A 311 25.23 -17.22 33.53
C THR A 311 25.97 -16.03 32.96
N THR A 312 25.86 -15.85 31.63
CA THR A 312 26.60 -14.79 30.92
C THR A 312 25.76 -13.52 30.82
N LYS A 313 26.35 -12.42 31.25
CA LYS A 313 25.79 -11.08 31.00
C LYS A 313 26.32 -10.57 29.65
N TYR A 314 25.42 -10.27 28.74
CA TYR A 314 25.76 -9.77 27.43
C TYR A 314 25.60 -8.26 27.37
N ARG A 315 26.48 -7.60 26.60
CA ARG A 315 26.40 -6.18 26.31
C ARG A 315 26.92 -5.88 24.90
N TRP A 316 26.35 -4.89 24.28
CA TRP A 316 26.82 -4.40 22.99
C TRP A 316 27.79 -3.23 23.16
N VAL A 317 28.86 -3.24 22.33
CA VAL A 317 29.86 -2.19 22.29
C VAL A 317 30.13 -1.82 20.83
N THR A 318 30.36 -0.54 20.57
CA THR A 318 30.81 -0.04 19.25
C THR A 318 32.19 0.61 19.38
N SER A 319 32.98 0.53 18.30
CA SER A 319 34.24 1.25 18.21
C SER A 319 34.06 2.76 17.96
N ASP A 320 32.87 3.20 17.55
CA ASP A 320 32.55 4.61 17.34
C ASP A 320 32.11 5.23 18.67
N THR A 321 33.00 5.99 19.27
CA THR A 321 32.79 6.67 20.57
C THR A 321 31.73 7.77 20.53
N THR A 322 31.31 8.19 19.34
CA THR A 322 30.24 9.20 19.14
C THR A 322 28.84 8.60 19.22
N VAL A 323 28.75 7.28 19.21
CA VAL A 323 27.47 6.54 19.20
C VAL A 323 27.20 5.94 20.57
N LEU A 324 26.08 6.32 21.18
CA LEU A 324 25.59 5.70 22.41
C LEU A 324 24.61 4.58 22.07
N ILE A 325 24.88 3.37 22.55
CA ILE A 325 23.99 2.23 22.35
C ILE A 325 22.91 2.21 23.41
N LYS A 326 21.64 2.06 22.97
CA LYS A 326 20.49 1.77 23.81
C LYS A 326 19.88 0.43 23.36
N GLU A 327 19.94 -0.54 24.22
CA GLU A 327 19.33 -1.86 23.97
C GLU A 327 17.81 -1.76 24.15
N ALA A 328 17.06 -2.12 23.11
CA ALA A 328 15.58 -2.11 23.13
C ALA A 328 14.98 -3.51 23.29
N SER A 329 15.79 -4.56 23.13
CA SER A 329 15.43 -5.94 23.43
C SER A 329 16.07 -6.40 24.74
N SER A 330 15.44 -7.32 25.44
CA SER A 330 15.99 -7.93 26.66
C SER A 330 16.72 -9.23 26.33
N TRP A 331 17.73 -9.57 27.15
CA TRP A 331 18.44 -10.86 27.10
C TRP A 331 17.68 -11.94 27.88
N GLU A 332 16.45 -12.25 27.45
CA GLU A 332 15.65 -13.31 28.08
C GLU A 332 16.06 -14.68 27.54
N ILE A 333 16.88 -15.39 28.31
CA ILE A 333 17.37 -16.72 27.96
C ILE A 333 16.56 -17.76 28.74
N ALA A 334 15.82 -18.58 28.00
CA ALA A 334 15.04 -19.67 28.58
C ALA A 334 15.94 -20.87 28.89
N PRO A 335 15.81 -21.54 30.07
CA PRO A 335 16.56 -22.74 30.40
C PRO A 335 16.17 -23.93 29.52
N TYR A 336 14.93 -23.94 29.02
CA TYR A 336 14.36 -24.98 28.16
C TYR A 336 13.60 -24.32 26.99
N GLY A 337 13.46 -25.08 25.90
CA GLY A 337 12.68 -24.62 24.75
C GLY A 337 13.09 -25.30 23.47
N TYR A 338 12.52 -24.80 22.38
CA TYR A 338 12.74 -25.32 21.04
C TYR A 338 13.47 -24.27 20.19
N VAL A 339 14.39 -24.70 19.38
CA VAL A 339 15.07 -23.87 18.36
C VAL A 339 14.93 -24.55 17.01
N LEU A 340 14.26 -23.88 16.10
CA LEU A 340 14.05 -24.29 14.71
C LEU A 340 14.98 -23.47 13.83
N GLN A 341 16.04 -24.10 13.35
CA GLN A 341 17.06 -23.47 12.51
C GLN A 341 16.92 -23.89 11.06
N VAL A 342 17.22 -22.97 10.16
CA VAL A 342 17.41 -23.27 8.75
C VAL A 342 18.84 -22.94 8.35
N ALA A 343 19.50 -23.90 7.68
CA ALA A 343 20.88 -23.69 7.24
C ALA A 343 20.95 -22.55 6.21
N ASN A 344 19.98 -22.51 5.30
CA ASN A 344 19.79 -21.47 4.31
C ASN A 344 18.32 -21.07 4.24
N ALA A 345 18.02 -19.83 4.59
CA ALA A 345 16.64 -19.32 4.55
C ALA A 345 16.13 -19.05 3.11
N ILE A 346 17.03 -19.16 2.13
CA ILE A 346 16.72 -18.94 0.71
C ILE A 346 17.24 -20.16 -0.10
N PRO A 347 16.60 -21.31 0.10
CA PRO A 347 17.03 -22.53 -0.58
C PRO A 347 16.59 -22.52 -2.05
N ASP A 348 17.42 -23.14 -2.90
CA ASP A 348 17.10 -23.33 -4.32
C ASP A 348 16.37 -24.66 -4.59
N SER A 349 16.73 -25.73 -3.90
CA SER A 349 16.16 -27.08 -4.13
C SER A 349 15.81 -27.83 -2.86
N LEU A 350 16.63 -27.70 -1.81
CA LEU A 350 16.47 -28.40 -0.53
C LEU A 350 16.51 -27.42 0.63
N LEU A 351 15.46 -27.41 1.43
CA LEU A 351 15.41 -26.67 2.69
C LEU A 351 15.95 -27.59 3.80
N GLN A 352 17.12 -27.25 4.34
CA GLN A 352 17.75 -27.97 5.45
C GLN A 352 17.30 -27.38 6.77
N VAL A 353 16.66 -28.21 7.59
CA VAL A 353 16.06 -27.84 8.87
C VAL A 353 16.77 -28.60 10.00
N ASN A 354 17.19 -27.86 11.01
CA ASN A 354 17.70 -28.42 12.27
C ASN A 354 16.73 -28.03 13.39
N ILE A 355 16.36 -29.01 14.19
CA ILE A 355 15.51 -28.83 15.34
C ILE A 355 16.31 -29.17 16.57
N HIS A 356 16.37 -28.28 17.52
CA HIS A 356 16.98 -28.48 18.82
C HIS A 356 15.94 -28.34 19.93
N SER A 357 15.94 -29.26 20.87
CA SER A 357 15.12 -29.22 22.07
C SER A 357 15.82 -29.99 23.19
N LYS A 358 15.64 -29.58 24.41
CA LYS A 358 16.05 -30.39 25.59
C LYS A 358 15.03 -31.48 25.94
N GLU A 359 13.92 -31.51 25.23
CA GLU A 359 12.84 -32.50 25.43
C GLU A 359 12.81 -33.48 24.25
N SER A 360 12.74 -34.79 24.57
CA SER A 360 12.46 -35.84 23.60
C SER A 360 10.95 -35.98 23.37
N GLY A 361 10.54 -36.43 22.20
CA GLY A 361 9.11 -36.66 21.96
C GLY A 361 8.71 -36.50 20.51
N VAL A 362 7.40 -36.57 20.28
CA VAL A 362 6.80 -36.39 18.95
C VAL A 362 6.51 -34.94 18.72
N HIS A 363 6.91 -34.45 17.56
CA HIS A 363 6.68 -33.11 17.09
C HIS A 363 6.15 -33.13 15.67
N TYR A 364 5.57 -32.03 15.22
CA TYR A 364 5.05 -31.89 13.85
C TYR A 364 5.63 -30.65 13.21
N LEU A 365 6.20 -30.79 12.03
CA LEU A 365 6.71 -29.70 11.24
C LEU A 365 5.77 -29.42 10.08
N VAL A 366 5.44 -28.16 9.91
CA VAL A 366 4.57 -27.69 8.84
C VAL A 366 5.27 -26.59 8.08
N LEU A 367 5.33 -26.70 6.75
CA LEU A 367 5.72 -25.60 5.86
C LEU A 367 4.48 -25.10 5.16
N LYS A 368 4.16 -23.83 5.35
CA LYS A 368 3.03 -23.17 4.69
C LYS A 368 3.48 -21.96 3.89
N LYS A 369 2.79 -21.72 2.79
CA LYS A 369 2.88 -20.46 2.05
C LYS A 369 1.50 -19.82 2.08
N GLN A 370 1.41 -18.69 2.78
CA GLN A 370 0.10 -18.06 3.04
C GLN A 370 -0.85 -19.06 3.73
N GLN A 371 -1.94 -19.40 3.06
CA GLN A 371 -2.96 -20.32 3.52
C GLN A 371 -2.74 -21.76 3.03
N ASN A 372 -1.82 -21.94 2.08
CA ASN A 372 -1.58 -23.24 1.48
C ASN A 372 -0.54 -24.02 2.28
N LEU A 373 -0.92 -25.21 2.74
CA LEU A 373 -0.01 -26.19 3.29
C LEU A 373 0.85 -26.73 2.14
N LEU A 374 2.17 -26.54 2.23
CA LEU A 374 3.12 -27.04 1.23
C LEU A 374 3.71 -28.41 1.63
N TYR A 375 3.97 -28.57 2.93
CA TYR A 375 4.61 -29.78 3.46
C TYR A 375 4.25 -29.95 4.93
N ASN A 376 4.10 -31.21 5.36
CA ASN A 376 3.98 -31.58 6.76
C ASN A 376 4.78 -32.86 7.05
N ALA A 377 5.26 -33.01 8.28
CA ALA A 377 5.95 -34.19 8.73
C ALA A 377 5.83 -34.39 10.24
N LYS A 378 5.67 -35.65 10.65
CA LYS A 378 5.82 -36.10 12.04
C LYS A 378 7.31 -36.34 12.32
N ILE A 379 7.81 -35.74 13.38
CA ILE A 379 9.22 -35.82 13.77
C ILE A 379 9.31 -36.44 15.16
N VAL A 380 10.14 -37.47 15.29
CA VAL A 380 10.42 -38.05 16.59
C VAL A 380 11.82 -37.60 17.04
N LEU A 381 11.90 -36.73 18.02
CA LEU A 381 13.12 -36.34 18.68
C LEU A 381 13.51 -37.45 19.67
N ARG A 382 14.45 -38.30 19.31
CA ARG A 382 15.02 -39.32 20.19
C ARG A 382 16.16 -38.80 21.04
N GLN A 383 16.81 -37.77 20.58
CA GLN A 383 17.86 -37.01 21.24
C GLN A 383 17.50 -35.52 21.14
N THR A 384 18.30 -34.66 21.70
CA THR A 384 18.07 -33.20 21.72
C THR A 384 18.13 -32.54 20.34
N LYS A 385 18.41 -33.29 19.28
CA LYS A 385 18.59 -32.75 17.92
C LYS A 385 17.92 -33.66 16.87
N ALA A 386 17.29 -33.04 15.88
CA ALA A 386 16.86 -33.66 14.64
C ALA A 386 17.29 -32.82 13.44
N ARG A 387 17.65 -33.48 12.36
CA ARG A 387 17.95 -32.84 11.07
C ARG A 387 17.06 -33.44 10.00
N MET A 388 16.53 -32.58 9.15
CA MET A 388 15.74 -33.01 8.01
C MET A 388 15.98 -32.14 6.79
N GLN A 389 15.61 -32.65 5.62
CA GLN A 389 15.67 -31.94 4.35
C GLN A 389 14.30 -32.00 3.69
N ILE A 390 13.80 -30.84 3.27
CA ILE A 390 12.53 -30.71 2.58
C ILE A 390 12.81 -30.36 1.13
N PRO A 391 12.41 -31.20 0.14
CA PRO A 391 12.51 -30.87 -1.26
C PRO A 391 11.50 -29.77 -1.59
N ILE A 392 11.98 -28.64 -2.13
CA ILE A 392 11.18 -27.45 -2.36
C ILE A 392 11.05 -27.09 -3.85
N ALA A 393 11.73 -27.80 -4.74
CA ALA A 393 11.76 -27.48 -6.17
C ALA A 393 10.37 -27.45 -6.83
N GLN A 394 9.41 -28.17 -6.26
CA GLN A 394 8.02 -28.22 -6.73
C GLN A 394 7.14 -27.08 -6.20
N PHE A 395 7.62 -26.33 -5.21
CA PHE A 395 6.80 -25.29 -4.60
C PHE A 395 6.95 -23.96 -5.37
N ALA A 396 5.85 -23.23 -5.40
CA ALA A 396 5.85 -21.91 -6.02
C ALA A 396 6.76 -20.94 -5.24
N ARG A 397 7.44 -20.06 -5.97
CA ARG A 397 8.30 -19.01 -5.44
C ARG A 397 7.55 -18.12 -4.44
N GLY A 398 8.25 -17.65 -3.41
CA GLY A 398 7.79 -16.62 -2.49
C GLY A 398 8.09 -16.95 -1.02
N LEU A 399 7.58 -16.07 -0.15
CA LEU A 399 7.73 -16.21 1.30
C LEU A 399 6.92 -17.41 1.79
N ALA A 400 7.53 -18.23 2.63
CA ALA A 400 6.89 -19.34 3.30
C ALA A 400 7.28 -19.36 4.79
N THR A 401 6.45 -19.97 5.61
CA THR A 401 6.68 -20.09 7.06
C THR A 401 6.80 -21.56 7.44
N LEU A 402 7.86 -21.90 8.13
CA LEU A 402 8.11 -23.19 8.74
C LEU A 402 7.69 -23.10 10.21
N ILE A 403 6.82 -24.00 10.66
CA ILE A 403 6.26 -23.99 12.01
C ILE A 403 6.47 -25.36 12.65
N LEU A 404 6.99 -25.38 13.87
CA LEU A 404 7.13 -26.55 14.69
C LEU A 404 6.04 -26.57 15.75
N TYR A 405 5.34 -27.71 15.85
CA TYR A 405 4.33 -27.98 16.86
C TYR A 405 4.81 -29.05 17.80
N ASP A 406 4.44 -28.94 19.08
CA ASP A 406 4.65 -29.97 20.08
C ASP A 406 3.62 -31.11 19.95
N ASN A 407 3.72 -32.07 20.86
CA ASN A 407 2.80 -33.22 20.94
C ASN A 407 1.37 -32.85 21.39
N ALA A 408 1.15 -31.63 21.88
CA ALA A 408 -0.15 -31.07 22.20
C ALA A 408 -0.78 -30.28 21.05
N GLY A 409 -0.03 -30.09 19.96
CA GLY A 409 -0.46 -29.28 18.84
C GLY A 409 -0.28 -27.78 19.04
N THR A 410 0.56 -27.39 19.99
CA THR A 410 0.90 -25.99 20.23
C THR A 410 2.10 -25.61 19.35
N ALA A 411 2.03 -24.48 18.67
CA ALA A 411 3.17 -23.94 17.92
C ALA A 411 4.26 -23.49 18.89
N VAL A 412 5.45 -24.05 18.78
CA VAL A 412 6.55 -23.80 19.70
C VAL A 412 7.75 -23.11 19.06
N ALA A 413 7.86 -23.15 17.73
CA ALA A 413 8.89 -22.45 16.99
C ALA A 413 8.42 -22.15 15.56
N GLU A 414 8.89 -21.01 15.01
CA GLU A 414 8.54 -20.54 13.67
C GLU A 414 9.76 -19.95 12.97
N ARG A 415 9.84 -20.11 11.65
CA ARG A 415 10.91 -19.53 10.84
C ARG A 415 10.40 -19.17 9.44
N ALA A 416 10.59 -17.94 9.07
CA ALA A 416 10.33 -17.50 7.71
C ALA A 416 11.47 -17.93 6.78
N VAL A 417 11.12 -18.40 5.59
CA VAL A 417 12.02 -18.80 4.53
C VAL A 417 11.53 -18.25 3.19
N TYR A 418 12.42 -17.99 2.26
CA TYR A 418 12.05 -17.56 0.93
C TYR A 418 12.36 -18.64 -0.10
N LEU A 419 11.32 -19.24 -0.65
CA LEU A 419 11.43 -20.29 -1.66
C LEU A 419 11.77 -19.66 -3.01
N ARG A 420 12.90 -20.05 -3.61
CA ARG A 420 13.33 -19.60 -4.94
C ARG A 420 12.71 -20.41 -6.09
N GLY A 421 11.53 -20.97 -5.91
CA GLY A 421 10.84 -21.72 -6.94
C GLY A 421 10.83 -21.03 -8.30
N ARG A 422 10.56 -21.77 -9.37
CA ARG A 422 10.55 -21.24 -10.74
C ARG A 422 9.51 -20.12 -10.92
N LYS A 423 9.82 -19.13 -11.74
CA LYS A 423 8.82 -18.25 -12.31
C LYS A 423 7.83 -19.09 -13.08
N GLN A 424 6.56 -19.03 -12.73
CA GLN A 424 5.53 -19.81 -13.40
C GLN A 424 5.14 -19.24 -14.77
N VAL A 425 5.33 -17.92 -14.96
CA VAL A 425 4.94 -17.21 -16.18
C VAL A 425 6.01 -16.19 -16.56
N ASN A 426 6.34 -16.16 -17.83
CA ASN A 426 7.24 -15.19 -18.44
C ASN A 426 6.46 -14.30 -19.42
N ALA A 427 6.83 -13.03 -19.47
CA ALA A 427 6.28 -12.10 -20.46
C ALA A 427 7.42 -11.32 -21.12
N VAL A 428 7.36 -11.20 -22.43
CA VAL A 428 8.34 -10.47 -23.23
C VAL A 428 7.64 -9.42 -24.07
N ILE A 429 8.14 -8.17 -24.01
CA ILE A 429 7.70 -7.07 -24.85
C ILE A 429 8.67 -6.92 -26.01
N SER A 430 8.20 -7.07 -27.23
CA SER A 430 8.90 -6.78 -28.46
C SER A 430 8.32 -5.54 -29.12
N MET A 431 9.16 -4.62 -29.55
CA MET A 431 8.77 -3.40 -30.24
C MET A 431 9.21 -3.48 -31.69
N ASP A 432 8.40 -2.92 -32.59
CA ASP A 432 8.73 -2.82 -34.04
C ASP A 432 9.96 -1.93 -34.29
N SER A 433 10.26 -0.99 -33.37
CA SER A 433 11.48 -0.18 -33.37
C SER A 433 11.96 0.15 -31.94
N THR A 434 13.23 0.52 -31.79
CA THR A 434 13.78 1.03 -30.53
C THR A 434 13.78 2.58 -30.48
N ALA A 435 13.57 3.23 -31.64
CA ALA A 435 13.60 4.66 -31.76
C ALA A 435 12.49 5.16 -32.70
N TYR A 436 11.74 6.13 -32.22
CA TYR A 436 10.57 6.69 -32.93
C TYR A 436 10.74 8.18 -33.17
N ARG A 437 9.92 8.70 -34.08
CA ARG A 437 9.71 10.15 -34.23
C ARG A 437 8.56 10.59 -33.30
N LYS A 438 8.42 11.88 -33.13
CA LYS A 438 7.22 12.46 -32.50
C LYS A 438 5.97 12.12 -33.32
N ARG A 439 4.84 11.93 -32.64
CA ARG A 439 3.53 11.62 -33.25
C ARG A 439 3.58 10.45 -34.25
N SER A 440 4.45 9.48 -34.02
CA SER A 440 4.56 8.29 -34.87
C SER A 440 3.91 7.07 -34.23
N LEU A 441 3.35 6.22 -35.07
CA LEU A 441 2.76 4.95 -34.65
C LEU A 441 3.89 4.00 -34.18
N ALA A 442 3.72 3.42 -33.01
CA ALA A 442 4.57 2.38 -32.43
C ALA A 442 3.74 1.10 -32.24
N GLN A 443 4.35 -0.04 -32.49
CA GLN A 443 3.70 -1.32 -32.31
C GLN A 443 4.49 -2.17 -31.30
N ALA A 444 3.77 -2.64 -30.28
CA ALA A 444 4.27 -3.57 -29.29
C ALA A 444 3.63 -4.95 -29.49
N THR A 445 4.42 -5.99 -29.41
CA THR A 445 3.95 -7.38 -29.32
C THR A 445 4.35 -7.93 -27.96
N VAL A 446 3.37 -8.38 -27.20
CA VAL A 446 3.56 -9.04 -25.91
C VAL A 446 3.36 -10.52 -26.09
N LEU A 447 4.33 -11.33 -25.68
CA LEU A 447 4.25 -12.79 -25.65
C LEU A 447 4.27 -13.26 -24.21
N VAL A 448 3.28 -14.06 -23.81
CA VAL A 448 3.18 -14.64 -22.47
C VAL A 448 3.29 -16.16 -22.57
N THR A 449 4.24 -16.74 -21.81
CA THR A 449 4.51 -18.18 -21.78
C THR A 449 4.64 -18.69 -20.35
N ASP A 450 4.38 -19.97 -20.12
CA ASP A 450 4.72 -20.63 -18.88
C ASP A 450 6.25 -20.89 -18.77
N ASP A 451 6.68 -21.56 -17.72
CA ASP A 451 8.09 -21.90 -17.47
C ASP A 451 8.66 -22.92 -18.47
N ALA A 452 7.82 -23.70 -19.14
CA ALA A 452 8.19 -24.62 -20.22
C ALA A 452 8.24 -23.94 -21.60
N GLY A 453 7.92 -22.63 -21.68
CA GLY A 453 7.87 -21.88 -22.94
C GLY A 453 6.56 -22.07 -23.72
N LYS A 454 5.55 -22.75 -23.15
CA LYS A 454 4.25 -22.94 -23.76
C LYS A 454 3.43 -21.64 -23.64
N PRO A 455 2.76 -21.22 -24.72
CA PRO A 455 1.88 -20.05 -24.68
C PRO A 455 0.77 -20.14 -23.62
N VAL A 456 0.52 -19.04 -22.92
CA VAL A 456 -0.51 -18.96 -21.88
C VAL A 456 -1.39 -17.73 -22.14
N HIS A 457 -2.69 -17.93 -22.02
CA HIS A 457 -3.63 -16.81 -22.03
C HIS A 457 -3.46 -15.95 -20.80
N GLY A 458 -3.30 -14.62 -20.98
CA GLY A 458 -3.13 -13.66 -19.91
C GLY A 458 -3.93 -12.38 -20.17
N ILE A 459 -4.28 -11.71 -19.08
CA ILE A 459 -4.89 -10.38 -19.07
C ILE A 459 -3.93 -9.45 -18.36
N PHE A 460 -3.61 -8.31 -18.97
CA PHE A 460 -2.65 -7.36 -18.41
C PHE A 460 -3.03 -5.90 -18.71
N SER A 461 -2.52 -5.00 -17.91
CA SER A 461 -2.52 -3.57 -18.19
C SER A 461 -1.16 -3.13 -18.71
N MET A 462 -1.15 -2.12 -19.59
CA MET A 462 0.04 -1.60 -20.24
C MET A 462 0.11 -0.09 -20.10
N GLY A 463 1.27 0.41 -19.66
CA GLY A 463 1.60 1.82 -19.62
C GLY A 463 2.80 2.13 -20.52
N VAL A 464 2.75 3.32 -21.16
CA VAL A 464 3.88 3.94 -21.84
C VAL A 464 4.04 5.35 -21.29
N VAL A 465 5.13 5.58 -20.60
CA VAL A 465 5.32 6.82 -19.84
C VAL A 465 6.73 7.38 -20.02
N LEU A 466 6.89 8.66 -19.79
CA LEU A 466 8.21 9.29 -19.76
C LEU A 466 9.07 8.61 -18.68
N LYS A 467 10.24 8.07 -19.06
CA LYS A 467 11.09 7.27 -18.16
C LYS A 467 11.52 8.04 -16.91
N SER A 468 11.77 9.34 -17.01
CA SER A 468 12.12 10.20 -15.88
C SER A 468 10.99 10.30 -14.81
N ARG A 469 9.77 9.91 -15.17
CA ARG A 469 8.59 9.87 -14.28
C ARG A 469 8.29 8.48 -13.72
N TYR A 470 9.07 7.47 -14.13
CA TYR A 470 8.91 6.09 -13.72
C TYR A 470 10.17 5.61 -13.01
N ASP A 471 10.16 5.64 -11.69
CA ASP A 471 11.25 5.07 -10.90
C ASP A 471 11.01 3.57 -10.69
N SER A 472 11.68 2.75 -11.49
CA SER A 472 11.59 1.29 -11.40
C SER A 472 11.98 0.74 -10.03
N ASN A 473 12.84 1.45 -9.28
CA ASN A 473 13.23 1.05 -7.93
C ASN A 473 12.11 1.30 -6.90
N ASN A 474 11.14 2.16 -7.22
CA ASN A 474 10.02 2.50 -6.35
C ASN A 474 8.69 1.84 -6.76
N VAL A 475 8.63 1.20 -7.94
CA VAL A 475 7.44 0.43 -8.33
C VAL A 475 7.48 -0.96 -7.69
N VAL A 476 6.39 -1.31 -7.03
CA VAL A 476 6.19 -2.70 -6.57
C VAL A 476 5.65 -3.51 -7.74
N GLY A 477 6.40 -4.52 -8.20
CA GLY A 477 5.93 -5.45 -9.21
C GLY A 477 4.85 -6.41 -8.69
N ILE A 478 3.93 -6.84 -9.56
CA ILE A 478 2.83 -7.75 -9.17
C ILE A 478 3.36 -9.07 -8.61
N GLN A 479 4.47 -9.59 -9.17
CA GLN A 479 5.10 -10.82 -8.69
C GLN A 479 5.71 -10.61 -7.31
N GLU A 480 6.43 -9.51 -7.13
CA GLU A 480 7.05 -9.15 -5.86
C GLU A 480 6.01 -8.97 -4.76
N TYR A 481 4.90 -8.28 -5.08
CA TYR A 481 3.79 -8.09 -4.17
C TYR A 481 3.14 -9.42 -3.79
N LEU A 482 2.90 -10.30 -4.76
CA LEU A 482 2.34 -11.63 -4.51
C LEU A 482 3.29 -12.50 -3.68
N ASP A 483 4.60 -12.43 -3.94
CA ASP A 483 5.62 -13.20 -3.23
C ASP A 483 5.80 -12.73 -1.79
N SER A 484 5.53 -11.45 -1.52
CA SER A 484 5.78 -10.79 -0.23
C SER A 484 4.64 -10.86 0.77
N GLU A 485 3.48 -11.35 0.39
CA GLU A 485 2.27 -11.40 1.24
C GLU A 485 1.87 -10.06 1.88
N SER A 486 2.09 -8.94 1.21
CA SER A 486 1.81 -7.57 1.68
C SER A 486 2.97 -6.88 2.41
N PHE A 487 4.11 -7.53 2.62
CA PHE A 487 5.30 -6.84 3.11
C PHE A 487 5.98 -6.06 1.98
N ALA A 488 6.49 -4.88 2.29
CA ALA A 488 7.22 -4.05 1.36
C ALA A 488 8.60 -4.68 1.02
N ILE A 489 8.60 -5.79 0.28
CA ILE A 489 9.81 -6.54 -0.09
C ILE A 489 10.37 -6.00 -1.42
N LYS A 490 10.52 -4.70 -1.55
CA LYS A 490 11.27 -4.13 -2.67
C LYS A 490 12.75 -4.52 -2.67
N ASP A 491 13.27 -4.82 -1.49
CA ASP A 491 14.68 -5.10 -1.32
C ASP A 491 15.04 -6.56 -1.62
N PHE A 492 14.07 -7.47 -1.75
CA PHE A 492 14.32 -8.89 -1.91
C PHE A 492 14.95 -9.28 -3.27
N THR A 493 14.46 -8.70 -4.34
CA THR A 493 14.94 -9.06 -5.70
C THR A 493 16.29 -8.46 -6.04
N HIS A 494 16.69 -7.42 -5.33
CA HIS A 494 17.95 -6.71 -5.50
C HIS A 494 19.00 -7.05 -4.44
N MET A 495 18.66 -7.87 -3.44
CA MET A 495 19.63 -8.37 -2.46
C MET A 495 20.38 -9.56 -3.04
N GLU A 496 21.51 -9.30 -3.67
CA GLU A 496 22.45 -10.33 -4.12
C GLU A 496 23.13 -11.07 -2.95
N ASN A 497 23.11 -10.47 -1.76
CA ASN A 497 23.74 -10.99 -0.57
C ASN A 497 22.77 -11.84 0.26
N VAL A 498 22.98 -13.14 0.28
CA VAL A 498 22.19 -14.13 1.04
C VAL A 498 22.14 -13.80 2.55
N SER A 499 23.23 -13.28 3.12
CA SER A 499 23.27 -12.90 4.54
C SER A 499 22.37 -11.70 4.86
N ALA A 500 22.34 -10.71 3.98
CA ALA A 500 21.45 -9.53 4.14
C ALA A 500 19.97 -9.92 4.03
N LEU A 501 19.66 -10.86 3.14
CA LEU A 501 18.31 -11.38 2.97
C LEU A 501 17.89 -12.26 4.16
N ASP A 502 18.81 -13.05 4.72
CA ASP A 502 18.52 -13.82 5.93
C ASP A 502 18.29 -12.89 7.15
N ALA A 503 19.08 -11.82 7.27
CA ALA A 503 18.85 -10.78 8.28
C ALA A 503 17.45 -10.15 8.12
N TYR A 504 17.08 -9.82 6.91
CA TYR A 504 15.77 -9.27 6.59
C TYR A 504 14.64 -10.22 7.00
N LEU A 505 14.73 -11.50 6.64
CA LEU A 505 13.73 -12.51 7.00
C LEU A 505 13.62 -12.70 8.51
N LEU A 506 14.72 -12.66 9.24
CA LEU A 506 14.71 -12.72 10.70
C LEU A 506 14.05 -11.51 11.33
N ILE A 507 14.34 -10.32 10.83
CA ILE A 507 13.90 -9.05 11.41
C ILE A 507 12.47 -8.72 11.03
N GLN A 508 12.14 -8.75 9.73
CA GLN A 508 10.85 -8.28 9.21
C GLN A 508 9.74 -9.32 9.35
N CYS A 509 10.10 -10.59 9.30
CA CYS A 509 9.14 -11.68 9.38
C CYS A 509 9.12 -12.33 10.77
N TRP A 510 9.78 -11.73 11.75
CA TRP A 510 9.79 -12.23 13.10
C TRP A 510 8.43 -12.01 13.76
N THR A 511 7.80 -13.10 14.14
CA THR A 511 6.56 -13.11 14.90
C THR A 511 6.84 -13.67 16.29
N ALA A 512 6.56 -12.88 17.33
CA ALA A 512 6.63 -13.36 18.70
C ALA A 512 5.38 -14.19 18.99
N TYR A 513 5.31 -15.43 18.53
CA TYR A 513 4.26 -16.42 18.84
C TYR A 513 2.98 -15.88 19.52
N ARG A 514 2.39 -14.89 18.96
CA ARG A 514 1.06 -14.44 19.32
C ARG A 514 0.08 -15.10 18.34
N TRP A 515 -0.19 -16.37 18.52
CA TRP A 515 -1.38 -16.94 17.90
C TRP A 515 -2.56 -16.12 18.37
N PRO A 516 -3.31 -15.48 17.50
CA PRO A 516 -4.57 -14.89 17.91
C PRO A 516 -5.36 -16.03 18.56
N ALA A 517 -5.72 -15.86 19.83
CA ALA A 517 -6.69 -16.74 20.45
C ALA A 517 -7.81 -16.90 19.44
N LEU A 518 -8.31 -18.12 19.25
CA LEU A 518 -9.49 -18.41 18.43
C LEU A 518 -10.65 -17.62 19.03
N VAL A 519 -10.69 -16.35 18.75
CA VAL A 519 -11.83 -15.52 19.08
C VAL A 519 -12.86 -15.89 18.04
N ASN A 520 -13.91 -16.61 18.48
CA ASN A 520 -15.15 -16.78 17.74
C ASN A 520 -15.86 -15.44 17.54
N LYS A 521 -15.17 -14.44 17.07
CA LYS A 521 -15.78 -13.28 16.46
C LYS A 521 -16.31 -13.78 15.12
N ARG A 522 -17.61 -14.05 15.07
CA ARG A 522 -18.34 -13.99 13.81
C ARG A 522 -18.09 -12.59 13.28
N PHE A 523 -17.12 -12.48 12.39
CA PHE A 523 -16.83 -11.24 11.68
C PHE A 523 -18.10 -10.89 10.93
N GLY A 524 -18.74 -9.78 11.32
CA GLY A 524 -19.86 -9.25 10.58
C GLY A 524 -19.39 -9.09 9.14
N THR A 525 -20.15 -9.60 8.21
CA THR A 525 -19.80 -9.55 6.79
C THR A 525 -19.86 -8.11 6.31
N ASN A 526 -18.74 -7.39 6.42
CA ASN A 526 -18.58 -6.02 5.87
C ASN A 526 -18.62 -6.00 4.34
N LEU A 527 -19.01 -7.12 3.75
CA LEU A 527 -19.12 -7.30 2.31
C LEU A 527 -20.26 -6.49 1.68
N PHE A 528 -21.10 -5.85 2.48
CA PHE A 528 -22.25 -5.10 1.99
C PHE A 528 -22.28 -3.69 2.57
N PHE A 529 -22.86 -2.77 1.83
CA PHE A 529 -23.20 -1.45 2.36
C PHE A 529 -24.42 -1.58 3.27
N THR A 530 -24.21 -1.68 4.57
CA THR A 530 -25.27 -1.84 5.55
C THR A 530 -25.48 -0.58 6.35
N GLY A 531 -26.72 -0.29 6.66
CA GLY A 531 -27.11 0.82 7.53
C GLY A 531 -28.21 0.40 8.49
N ARG A 532 -28.54 1.29 9.39
CA ARG A 532 -29.62 1.11 10.36
C ARG A 532 -30.48 2.37 10.43
N LEU A 533 -31.80 2.17 10.39
CA LEU A 533 -32.79 3.16 10.70
C LEU A 533 -33.05 3.14 12.21
N ILE A 534 -32.97 4.28 12.86
CA ILE A 534 -33.18 4.46 14.30
C ILE A 534 -34.25 5.53 14.47
N SER A 535 -35.27 5.28 15.29
CA SER A 535 -36.25 6.33 15.62
C SER A 535 -35.54 7.48 16.35
N ALA A 536 -35.84 8.70 15.95
CA ALA A 536 -35.34 9.92 16.61
C ALA A 536 -35.96 10.08 18.01
N THR A 537 -37.12 9.49 18.23
CA THR A 537 -37.86 9.52 19.50
C THR A 537 -37.89 8.12 20.13
N LYS A 538 -38.36 8.01 21.38
CA LYS A 538 -38.61 6.71 22.02
C LYS A 538 -39.80 5.93 21.43
N GLU A 539 -40.47 6.55 20.46
CA GLU A 539 -41.64 5.99 19.79
C GLU A 539 -41.21 4.95 18.71
N LYS A 540 -42.22 4.22 18.21
CA LYS A 540 -41.99 3.23 17.18
C LYS A 540 -41.54 3.89 15.87
N ARG A 541 -40.50 3.34 15.24
CA ARG A 541 -40.01 3.76 13.93
C ARG A 541 -41.16 3.83 12.90
N THR A 542 -41.20 4.91 12.13
CA THR A 542 -42.24 5.12 11.09
C THR A 542 -41.80 4.67 9.72
N ALA A 543 -40.49 4.77 9.40
CA ALA A 543 -39.94 4.33 8.13
C ALA A 543 -39.76 2.81 8.10
N PHE A 544 -40.21 2.16 7.04
CA PHE A 544 -40.00 0.73 6.81
C PHE A 544 -38.77 0.44 5.93
N GLY A 545 -38.10 1.47 5.40
CA GLY A 545 -36.96 1.37 4.56
C GLY A 545 -36.29 2.70 4.26
N VAL A 546 -35.41 2.70 3.27
CA VAL A 546 -34.74 3.90 2.76
C VAL A 546 -34.93 4.04 1.27
N SER A 547 -35.10 5.27 0.80
CA SER A 547 -35.07 5.63 -0.62
C SER A 547 -33.66 6.08 -0.97
N LEU A 548 -33.06 5.45 -1.97
CA LEU A 548 -31.77 5.81 -2.55
C LEU A 548 -32.01 6.65 -3.81
N ILE A 549 -31.49 7.87 -3.85
CA ILE A 549 -31.68 8.81 -4.96
C ILE A 549 -30.31 9.25 -5.46
N ASN A 550 -30.08 9.11 -6.78
CA ASN A 550 -28.90 9.69 -7.42
C ASN A 550 -29.10 11.21 -7.54
N LYS A 551 -28.18 12.00 -6.99
CA LYS A 551 -28.25 13.46 -6.98
C LYS A 551 -28.21 14.08 -8.40
N SER A 552 -27.55 13.42 -9.34
CA SER A 552 -27.31 13.95 -10.68
C SER A 552 -28.23 13.38 -11.78
N GLU A 553 -28.96 12.31 -11.53
CA GLU A 553 -29.79 11.62 -12.54
C GLU A 553 -31.27 11.62 -12.21
N SER A 554 -32.10 11.98 -13.20
CA SER A 554 -33.53 12.21 -12.96
C SER A 554 -34.39 10.95 -12.77
N ALA A 555 -33.87 9.78 -13.05
CA ALA A 555 -34.68 8.57 -13.12
C ALA A 555 -34.42 7.51 -12.04
N PHE A 556 -33.40 7.66 -11.19
CA PHE A 556 -33.05 6.59 -10.27
C PHE A 556 -33.55 6.86 -8.86
N LEU A 557 -34.66 6.22 -8.52
CA LEU A 557 -35.18 6.09 -7.15
C LEU A 557 -35.29 4.59 -6.83
N GLN A 558 -34.52 4.12 -5.86
CA GLN A 558 -34.59 2.74 -5.39
C GLN A 558 -35.03 2.69 -3.93
N LEU A 559 -36.14 1.98 -3.65
CA LEU A 559 -36.58 1.69 -2.31
C LEU A 559 -35.88 0.42 -1.79
N ILE A 560 -35.28 0.52 -0.62
CA ILE A 560 -34.60 -0.56 0.08
C ILE A 560 -35.29 -0.78 1.42
N VAL A 561 -35.88 -1.96 1.58
CA VAL A 561 -36.65 -2.32 2.79
C VAL A 561 -35.69 -2.65 3.93
N ALA A 562 -35.99 -2.16 5.12
CA ALA A 562 -35.30 -2.51 6.35
C ALA A 562 -36.00 -3.66 7.08
N ASP A 563 -35.25 -4.44 7.84
CA ASP A 563 -35.81 -5.47 8.72
C ASP A 563 -36.54 -4.86 9.96
N SER A 564 -37.12 -5.72 10.78
CA SER A 564 -37.82 -5.30 11.99
C SER A 564 -36.95 -4.52 12.98
N SER A 565 -35.66 -4.78 12.98
CA SER A 565 -34.66 -4.10 13.82
C SER A 565 -34.10 -2.82 13.17
N GLY A 566 -34.55 -2.50 11.95
CA GLY A 566 -34.16 -1.30 11.21
C GLY A 566 -32.91 -1.47 10.34
N TYR A 567 -32.33 -2.65 10.27
CA TYR A 567 -31.17 -2.89 9.40
C TYR A 567 -31.61 -2.96 7.93
N PHE A 568 -30.86 -2.31 7.07
CA PHE A 568 -31.02 -2.40 5.63
C PHE A 568 -29.69 -2.62 4.95
N ARG A 569 -29.75 -3.17 3.73
CA ARG A 569 -28.58 -3.50 2.93
C ARG A 569 -28.75 -2.93 1.54
N ILE A 570 -27.80 -2.08 1.12
CA ILE A 570 -27.77 -1.50 -0.22
C ILE A 570 -26.95 -2.42 -1.13
N PRO A 571 -27.54 -3.03 -2.17
CA PRO A 571 -26.79 -3.73 -3.19
C PRO A 571 -25.80 -2.79 -3.88
N ALA A 572 -24.53 -3.20 -4.03
CA ALA A 572 -23.48 -2.35 -4.58
C ALA A 572 -23.82 -1.74 -5.94
N ARG A 573 -24.50 -2.51 -6.82
CA ARG A 573 -24.92 -2.06 -8.17
C ARG A 573 -25.79 -0.79 -8.17
N TYR A 574 -26.49 -0.51 -7.07
CA TYR A 574 -27.33 0.70 -6.97
C TYR A 574 -26.51 1.95 -6.64
N LEU A 575 -25.27 1.77 -6.22
CA LEU A 575 -24.31 2.84 -5.94
C LEU A 575 -23.33 3.07 -7.09
N TYR A 576 -23.44 2.33 -8.20
CA TYR A 576 -22.57 2.51 -9.36
C TYR A 576 -22.95 3.81 -10.06
N ALA A 577 -21.95 4.66 -10.29
CA ALA A 577 -22.16 6.01 -10.77
C ALA A 577 -20.97 6.53 -11.58
N LYS A 578 -21.18 7.63 -12.31
CA LYS A 578 -20.08 8.38 -12.92
C LYS A 578 -19.21 9.02 -11.82
N PRO A 579 -17.95 9.38 -12.10
CA PRO A 579 -17.09 10.07 -11.15
C PRO A 579 -17.80 11.26 -10.50
N ASP A 580 -17.55 11.42 -9.19
CA ASP A 580 -18.08 12.50 -8.34
C ASP A 580 -19.60 12.53 -8.11
N GLN A 581 -20.33 11.55 -8.63
CA GLN A 581 -21.74 11.44 -8.32
C GLN A 581 -21.97 10.94 -6.88
N ARG A 582 -23.00 11.50 -6.25
CA ARG A 582 -23.39 11.19 -4.88
C ARG A 582 -24.85 10.77 -4.82
N PHE A 583 -25.19 9.99 -3.81
CA PHE A 583 -26.53 9.52 -3.52
C PHE A 583 -27.05 10.12 -2.23
N TRP A 584 -28.34 10.38 -2.21
CA TRP A 584 -29.06 10.63 -0.97
C TRP A 584 -29.76 9.36 -0.52
N ILE A 585 -29.55 9.00 0.74
CA ILE A 585 -30.26 7.93 1.43
C ILE A 585 -31.26 8.59 2.38
N ILE A 586 -32.54 8.34 2.15
CA ILE A 586 -33.64 9.05 2.84
C ILE A 586 -34.54 8.00 3.49
N PRO A 587 -34.98 8.17 4.78
CA PRO A 587 -35.98 7.29 5.38
C PRO A 587 -37.29 7.29 4.58
N SER A 588 -37.93 6.14 4.39
CA SER A 588 -39.18 6.04 3.61
C SER A 588 -40.21 5.12 4.31
N PRO A 589 -41.47 5.54 4.48
CA PRO A 589 -41.92 6.93 4.33
C PRO A 589 -41.28 7.83 5.37
N ARG A 590 -41.23 9.10 5.08
CA ARG A 590 -40.80 10.10 6.06
C ARG A 590 -41.97 10.47 6.99
N GLY A 591 -41.79 10.24 8.29
CA GLY A 591 -42.72 10.65 9.33
C GLY A 591 -42.62 12.14 9.64
N LYS A 592 -43.51 12.64 10.58
CA LYS A 592 -43.44 14.01 11.09
C LYS A 592 -42.08 14.26 11.77
N GLU A 593 -41.59 13.28 12.54
CA GLU A 593 -40.24 13.23 13.08
C GLU A 593 -39.47 12.17 12.32
N PRO A 594 -38.42 12.55 11.57
CA PRO A 594 -37.75 11.64 10.69
C PRO A 594 -36.88 10.67 11.46
N ASP A 595 -36.94 9.38 11.07
CA ASP A 595 -36.00 8.38 11.54
C ASP A 595 -34.56 8.72 11.09
N LEU A 596 -33.59 8.47 11.97
CA LEU A 596 -32.18 8.71 11.71
C LEU A 596 -31.57 7.52 10.94
N ILE A 597 -30.68 7.83 10.02
CA ILE A 597 -29.91 6.84 9.28
C ILE A 597 -28.48 6.80 9.79
N THR A 598 -28.01 5.62 10.16
CA THR A 598 -26.61 5.39 10.49
C THR A 598 -26.05 4.31 9.59
N MET A 599 -24.98 4.62 8.86
CA MET A 599 -24.21 3.57 8.17
C MET A 599 -23.33 2.86 9.19
N LEU A 600 -23.37 1.52 9.19
CA LEU A 600 -22.68 0.71 10.19
C LEU A 600 -21.19 0.58 9.87
N HIS A 601 -20.81 0.74 8.62
CA HIS A 601 -19.44 0.67 8.17
C HIS A 601 -19.04 2.02 7.55
N LYS A 602 -18.36 2.81 8.34
CA LYS A 602 -17.72 4.04 7.90
C LYS A 602 -16.39 3.67 7.23
N GLN A 603 -16.44 3.23 5.98
CA GLN A 603 -15.23 2.87 5.21
C GLN A 603 -14.25 4.04 5.07
N ASP A 604 -14.72 5.26 5.16
CA ASP A 604 -13.88 6.45 5.22
C ASP A 604 -13.07 6.52 6.54
N SER A 605 -13.59 6.00 7.67
CA SER A 605 -12.80 5.86 8.91
C SER A 605 -11.71 4.80 8.78
N VAL A 606 -11.95 3.75 8.01
CA VAL A 606 -10.93 2.72 7.73
C VAL A 606 -9.72 3.33 7.01
N VAL A 607 -9.91 4.27 6.09
CA VAL A 607 -8.80 4.99 5.44
C VAL A 607 -7.95 5.76 6.44
N HIS A 608 -8.58 6.41 7.43
CA HIS A 608 -7.87 7.12 8.49
C HIS A 608 -7.13 6.19 9.44
N GLU A 609 -7.75 5.07 9.83
CA GLU A 609 -7.15 4.07 10.72
C GLU A 609 -5.95 3.38 10.04
N ILE A 610 -6.09 3.01 8.77
CA ILE A 610 -4.99 2.45 7.97
C ILE A 610 -3.88 3.49 7.82
N GLY A 611 -4.20 4.74 7.52
CA GLY A 611 -3.24 5.82 7.42
C GLY A 611 -2.42 5.98 8.71
N ALA A 612 -3.08 5.98 9.86
CA ALA A 612 -2.43 6.04 11.17
C ALA A 612 -1.55 4.82 11.46
N GLY A 613 -1.97 3.62 11.01
CA GLY A 613 -1.20 2.38 11.16
C GLY A 613 0.05 2.26 10.28
N LEU A 614 0.24 3.14 9.29
CA LEU A 614 1.43 3.18 8.40
C LEU A 614 2.74 3.58 9.13
N THR A 615 2.88 3.31 10.39
CA THR A 615 3.89 3.93 11.24
C THR A 615 5.33 3.49 10.97
N GLN A 616 5.63 2.42 10.22
CA GLN A 616 7.00 1.90 10.32
C GLN A 616 7.72 1.42 9.06
N THR A 617 7.12 1.30 7.87
CA THR A 617 7.80 0.45 6.90
C THR A 617 8.32 1.12 5.62
N ILE A 618 7.97 2.34 5.30
CA ILE A 618 8.48 2.97 4.09
C ILE A 618 9.09 4.32 4.44
N ILE A 619 10.41 4.32 4.58
CA ILE A 619 11.16 5.57 4.54
C ILE A 619 11.24 5.94 3.07
N PRO A 620 10.74 7.13 2.68
CA PRO A 620 11.04 7.63 1.35
C PRO A 620 12.57 7.64 1.23
N LYS A 621 13.14 6.86 0.31
CA LYS A 621 14.47 7.20 -0.18
C LYS A 621 14.32 8.64 -0.62
N THR A 622 15.19 9.50 -0.17
CA THR A 622 15.32 10.86 -0.70
C THR A 622 15.51 10.66 -2.21
N VAL A 623 14.43 10.72 -2.95
CA VAL A 623 14.49 10.61 -4.41
C VAL A 623 15.25 11.85 -4.81
N GLN A 624 16.44 11.66 -5.32
CA GLN A 624 17.08 12.73 -6.06
C GLN A 624 16.04 13.10 -7.12
N LEU A 625 15.52 14.32 -7.00
CA LEU A 625 14.63 14.86 -8.03
C LEU A 625 15.26 14.51 -9.38
N PRO A 626 14.55 13.83 -10.28
CA PRO A 626 15.07 13.61 -11.62
C PRO A 626 15.54 14.99 -12.11
N LYS A 627 16.76 15.08 -12.61
CA LYS A 627 17.28 16.32 -13.21
C LYS A 627 16.15 16.84 -14.06
N ALA A 628 15.66 18.05 -13.77
CA ALA A 628 14.51 18.60 -14.49
C ALA A 628 14.84 18.45 -15.97
N ASP A 629 14.01 17.70 -16.71
CA ASP A 629 14.21 17.53 -18.12
C ASP A 629 14.28 18.94 -18.70
N VAL A 630 15.39 19.27 -19.33
CA VAL A 630 15.72 20.61 -19.82
C VAL A 630 14.60 21.15 -20.73
N MET A 631 13.74 20.30 -21.21
CA MET A 631 12.63 20.57 -22.13
C MET A 631 11.46 21.34 -21.55
N ILE A 632 11.16 21.18 -20.26
CA ILE A 632 9.99 21.82 -19.65
C ILE A 632 10.29 23.25 -19.21
N THR A 633 11.57 23.65 -19.19
CA THR A 633 12.02 24.97 -18.73
C THR A 633 11.90 26.09 -19.75
N SER A 634 11.62 25.78 -21.02
CA SER A 634 11.47 26.78 -22.08
C SER A 634 10.02 27.09 -22.46
N MET A 635 9.06 26.41 -21.88
CA MET A 635 7.66 26.69 -22.09
C MET A 635 7.17 27.71 -21.07
N SER A 636 6.82 28.91 -21.53
CA SER A 636 5.90 29.75 -20.77
C SER A 636 4.64 28.94 -20.50
N THR A 637 4.37 28.60 -19.24
CA THR A 637 3.08 28.08 -18.83
C THR A 637 2.04 29.12 -19.17
N LEU A 638 1.34 28.94 -20.28
CA LEU A 638 0.05 29.57 -20.44
C LEU A 638 -0.75 29.14 -19.22
N PRO A 639 -1.38 30.11 -18.51
CA PRO A 639 -2.26 29.76 -17.41
C PRO A 639 -3.21 28.72 -17.96
N ALA A 640 -3.29 27.56 -17.29
CA ALA A 640 -4.23 26.54 -17.66
C ALA A 640 -5.57 27.26 -17.77
N VAL A 641 -6.13 27.29 -18.96
CA VAL A 641 -7.53 27.65 -19.13
C VAL A 641 -8.26 26.49 -18.46
N VAL A 642 -8.45 26.66 -17.15
CA VAL A 642 -9.44 25.90 -16.45
C VAL A 642 -10.72 26.32 -17.12
N VAL A 643 -11.11 25.58 -18.14
CA VAL A 643 -12.51 25.50 -18.49
C VAL A 643 -13.13 24.89 -17.22
N LYS A 644 -13.39 25.74 -16.25
CA LYS A 644 -14.51 25.50 -15.37
C LYS A 644 -15.64 25.39 -16.38
N ALA A 645 -15.96 24.16 -16.78
CA ALA A 645 -17.35 23.91 -17.10
C ALA A 645 -18.02 24.55 -15.92
N SER A 646 -18.60 25.75 -16.13
CA SER A 646 -19.61 26.20 -15.22
C SER A 646 -20.52 25.00 -15.21
N ASN A 647 -20.42 24.18 -14.19
CA ASN A 647 -21.46 23.30 -13.83
C ASN A 647 -22.62 24.24 -13.46
N SER A 648 -23.14 24.92 -14.46
CA SER A 648 -24.56 25.10 -14.50
C SER A 648 -25.03 23.64 -14.61
N SER A 649 -25.06 22.97 -13.48
CA SER A 649 -25.68 21.70 -13.25
C SER A 649 -27.17 21.92 -13.51
N VAL A 650 -27.51 22.07 -14.80
CA VAL A 650 -28.89 22.10 -15.27
C VAL A 650 -29.62 20.85 -14.81
N ASN A 651 -28.88 19.83 -14.35
CA ASN A 651 -29.42 18.56 -13.89
C ASN A 651 -29.11 18.22 -12.42
N GLU A 652 -28.48 19.09 -11.66
CA GLU A 652 -28.24 18.79 -10.25
C GLU A 652 -29.52 18.99 -9.46
N ARG A 653 -30.07 17.89 -8.92
CA ARG A 653 -31.25 17.94 -8.07
C ARG A 653 -30.90 18.66 -6.78
N ARG A 654 -31.63 19.71 -6.49
CA ARG A 654 -31.47 20.46 -5.26
C ARG A 654 -32.52 20.04 -4.24
N PRO A 655 -32.16 19.97 -2.96
CA PRO A 655 -33.18 19.82 -1.92
C PRO A 655 -34.12 21.03 -1.94
N PHE A 656 -35.42 20.78 -1.93
CA PHE A 656 -36.43 21.82 -1.84
C PHE A 656 -37.15 21.71 -0.51
N HIS A 657 -37.03 22.74 0.28
CA HIS A 657 -37.77 22.96 1.54
C HIS A 657 -38.74 24.07 1.34
N SER A 658 -40.00 23.78 1.56
CA SER A 658 -41.02 24.80 1.48
C SER A 658 -41.02 25.68 2.72
N LYS A 659 -41.28 26.98 2.52
CA LYS A 659 -41.49 27.92 3.62
C LYS A 659 -42.92 27.95 4.14
N ASN A 660 -43.89 27.54 3.34
CA ASN A 660 -45.29 27.84 3.56
C ASN A 660 -46.21 26.63 3.61
N CYS A 661 -45.79 25.43 3.72
CA CYS A 661 -46.59 24.19 3.88
C CYS A 661 -47.81 23.98 2.94
N ASP A 662 -48.09 24.89 2.04
CA ASP A 662 -49.22 24.89 1.10
C ASP A 662 -48.78 24.40 -0.31
N ASP A 663 -47.69 23.64 -0.36
CA ASP A 663 -47.16 23.13 -1.62
C ASP A 663 -48.12 22.16 -2.28
N TYR A 664 -48.18 22.27 -3.62
CA TYR A 664 -48.96 21.36 -4.46
C TYR A 664 -48.16 20.97 -5.72
N ILE A 665 -48.59 19.90 -6.34
CA ILE A 665 -48.03 19.41 -7.60
C ILE A 665 -49.18 19.43 -8.63
N CYS A 666 -48.95 20.14 -9.71
CA CYS A 666 -49.90 20.15 -10.81
C CYS A 666 -49.83 18.83 -11.65
N MET A 667 -50.80 18.64 -12.54
CA MET A 667 -50.91 17.47 -13.39
C MET A 667 -49.67 17.19 -14.26
N TYR A 668 -48.75 18.13 -14.44
CA TYR A 668 -47.51 18.02 -15.17
C TYR A 668 -46.28 17.73 -14.29
N ASN A 669 -46.51 17.32 -13.05
CA ASN A 669 -45.47 17.04 -12.06
C ASN A 669 -44.58 18.26 -11.71
N ILE A 670 -45.18 19.45 -11.79
CA ILE A 670 -44.50 20.71 -11.46
C ILE A 670 -44.93 21.16 -10.07
N LEU A 671 -43.93 21.34 -9.18
CA LEU A 671 -44.11 21.81 -7.83
C LEU A 671 -44.45 23.33 -7.85
N ASN A 672 -45.56 23.74 -7.19
CA ASN A 672 -46.03 25.12 -7.10
C ASN A 672 -46.10 25.81 -8.48
N CYS A 673 -46.72 25.14 -9.42
CA CYS A 673 -46.84 25.60 -10.77
C CYS A 673 -47.74 26.85 -10.88
N LEU A 674 -47.22 27.95 -11.41
CA LEU A 674 -47.92 29.20 -11.55
C LEU A 674 -49.13 29.14 -12.53
N ASN A 675 -49.05 28.27 -13.52
CA ASN A 675 -50.08 28.13 -14.56
C ASN A 675 -51.23 27.18 -14.18
N HIS A 676 -51.02 26.33 -13.17
CA HIS A 676 -51.99 25.34 -12.71
C HIS A 676 -52.01 25.35 -11.18
N PRO A 677 -52.81 26.26 -10.56
CA PRO A 677 -52.74 26.53 -9.14
C PRO A 677 -53.40 25.46 -8.25
N TYR A 678 -53.82 24.33 -8.81
CA TYR A 678 -54.41 23.22 -8.09
C TYR A 678 -53.69 21.90 -8.40
N GLY A 679 -53.61 21.04 -7.41
CA GLY A 679 -52.97 19.72 -7.58
C GLY A 679 -52.99 18.90 -6.30
N THR A 680 -52.22 17.82 -6.33
CA THR A 680 -52.06 16.94 -5.17
C THR A 680 -50.95 17.45 -4.26
N LYS A 681 -50.95 17.03 -2.98
CA LYS A 681 -49.84 17.35 -2.07
C LYS A 681 -48.58 16.61 -2.50
N PRO A 682 -47.42 17.30 -2.48
CA PRO A 682 -46.14 16.65 -2.79
C PRO A 682 -45.75 15.62 -1.72
N MET A 683 -45.13 14.55 -2.15
CA MET A 683 -44.60 13.52 -1.26
C MET A 683 -43.10 13.76 -0.98
N ASN A 684 -42.73 13.67 0.30
CA ASN A 684 -41.34 13.79 0.73
C ASN A 684 -40.47 12.74 0.06
N GLY A 685 -39.29 13.16 -0.42
CA GLY A 685 -38.34 12.31 -1.12
C GLY A 685 -38.63 12.12 -2.61
N GLN A 686 -39.76 12.65 -3.12
CA GLN A 686 -40.06 12.61 -4.55
C GLN A 686 -39.43 13.77 -5.31
N VAL A 687 -39.19 13.54 -6.60
CA VAL A 687 -38.56 14.51 -7.50
C VAL A 687 -39.64 15.24 -8.28
N TYR A 688 -39.57 16.57 -8.25
CA TYR A 688 -40.50 17.43 -8.97
C TYR A 688 -39.76 18.49 -9.76
N THR A 689 -40.39 19.03 -10.79
CA THR A 689 -39.87 20.20 -11.48
C THR A 689 -40.32 21.47 -10.73
N TYR A 690 -39.35 22.32 -10.37
CA TYR A 690 -39.60 23.61 -9.75
C TYR A 690 -38.83 24.71 -10.49
N ARG A 691 -39.52 25.66 -11.09
CA ARG A 691 -38.93 26.76 -11.89
C ARG A 691 -37.88 26.28 -12.92
N GLY A 692 -38.17 25.18 -13.62
CA GLY A 692 -37.32 24.65 -14.65
C GLY A 692 -36.15 23.76 -14.15
N ALA A 693 -35.99 23.63 -12.83
CA ALA A 693 -34.99 22.76 -12.23
C ALA A 693 -35.65 21.53 -11.58
N MET A 694 -34.97 20.39 -11.57
CA MET A 694 -35.38 19.21 -10.82
C MET A 694 -35.01 19.36 -9.37
N VAL A 695 -35.99 19.20 -8.48
CA VAL A 695 -35.81 19.33 -7.02
C VAL A 695 -36.33 18.08 -6.32
N VAL A 696 -35.70 17.71 -5.23
CA VAL A 696 -36.23 16.69 -4.30
C VAL A 696 -36.98 17.40 -3.19
N TYR A 697 -38.26 17.05 -3.03
CA TYR A 697 -39.12 17.69 -2.03
C TYR A 697 -38.86 17.09 -0.65
N PHE A 698 -38.60 17.96 0.36
CA PHE A 698 -38.31 17.56 1.74
C PHE A 698 -39.32 18.05 2.74
N GLY A 699 -40.45 18.59 2.28
CA GLY A 699 -41.53 19.12 3.15
C GLY A 699 -41.35 20.56 3.53
N CYS A 700 -42.24 21.04 4.42
CA CYS A 700 -42.39 22.45 4.71
C CYS A 700 -41.77 22.93 6.03
N ASN A 701 -41.15 22.07 6.81
CA ASN A 701 -40.50 22.47 8.07
C ASN A 701 -39.03 22.76 7.82
N GLY A 702 -38.69 24.03 7.71
CA GLY A 702 -37.40 24.52 7.22
C GLY A 702 -36.18 24.40 8.13
N ASP A 703 -36.37 24.08 9.43
CA ASP A 703 -35.25 24.06 10.40
C ASP A 703 -34.95 22.70 11.03
N ASP A 704 -35.71 21.67 10.73
CA ASP A 704 -35.41 20.35 11.26
C ASP A 704 -34.39 19.67 10.39
N ALA A 705 -33.29 19.32 11.05
CA ALA A 705 -32.14 18.61 10.54
C ALA A 705 -32.52 17.67 9.40
N MET A 706 -31.94 17.90 8.21
CA MET A 706 -32.17 17.08 7.05
C MET A 706 -31.81 15.63 7.38
N SER A 707 -32.80 14.81 7.65
CA SER A 707 -32.61 13.40 7.95
C SER A 707 -32.35 12.62 6.66
N PHE A 708 -31.37 13.07 5.88
CA PHE A 708 -30.81 12.28 4.79
C PHE A 708 -29.32 12.15 4.96
N LEU A 709 -28.80 11.04 4.53
CA LEU A 709 -27.38 10.79 4.48
C LEU A 709 -26.89 10.94 3.03
N GLU A 710 -25.89 11.79 2.82
CA GLU A 710 -25.21 11.87 1.54
C GLU A 710 -24.11 10.78 1.47
N PHE A 711 -24.18 9.94 0.45
CA PHE A 711 -23.29 8.79 0.29
C PHE A 711 -22.59 8.85 -1.06
N PRO A 712 -21.27 8.72 -1.12
CA PRO A 712 -20.53 8.76 -2.39
C PRO A 712 -20.83 7.52 -3.24
N GLY A 713 -20.89 7.71 -4.55
CA GLY A 713 -21.02 6.62 -5.51
C GLY A 713 -19.78 5.76 -5.62
N THR A 714 -19.93 4.62 -6.27
CA THR A 714 -18.83 3.76 -6.70
C THR A 714 -18.62 3.99 -8.19
N ASN A 715 -17.45 4.50 -8.56
CA ASN A 715 -17.22 5.08 -9.87
C ASN A 715 -17.03 4.02 -10.95
N TYR A 716 -17.74 4.17 -12.05
CA TYR A 716 -17.31 3.65 -13.36
C TYR A 716 -16.21 4.55 -13.90
N THR A 717 -15.20 3.98 -14.52
CA THR A 717 -14.04 4.73 -14.96
C THR A 717 -14.21 5.20 -16.41
N LYS A 718 -13.71 6.41 -16.68
CA LYS A 718 -13.44 6.89 -18.03
C LYS A 718 -12.27 6.12 -18.64
N GLU A 719 -12.32 5.85 -19.94
CA GLU A 719 -11.18 5.32 -20.67
C GLU A 719 -10.09 6.39 -20.81
N PHE A 720 -8.84 5.93 -20.90
CA PHE A 720 -7.70 6.79 -21.19
C PHE A 720 -7.81 7.31 -22.63
N TYR A 721 -7.57 8.60 -22.83
CA TYR A 721 -7.49 9.18 -24.14
C TYR A 721 -6.33 8.58 -24.93
N GLN A 722 -6.61 7.99 -26.07
CA GLN A 722 -5.62 7.46 -26.99
C GLN A 722 -5.53 8.40 -28.19
N ALA A 723 -4.35 9.00 -28.38
CA ALA A 723 -4.10 9.85 -29.55
C ALA A 723 -4.15 9.00 -30.82
N ASP A 724 -4.78 9.54 -31.87
CA ASP A 724 -4.73 9.01 -33.23
C ASP A 724 -4.49 10.18 -34.19
N TYR A 725 -3.25 10.47 -34.49
CA TYR A 725 -2.85 11.61 -35.31
C TYR A 725 -3.20 11.48 -36.79
N THR A 726 -3.69 10.31 -37.22
CA THR A 726 -4.29 10.15 -38.58
C THR A 726 -5.69 10.72 -38.64
N LYS A 727 -6.44 10.66 -37.53
CA LYS A 727 -7.80 11.20 -37.43
C LYS A 727 -7.84 12.64 -36.95
N PHE A 728 -7.00 12.97 -35.97
CA PHE A 728 -6.93 14.31 -35.37
C PHE A 728 -5.49 14.67 -35.05
N ASN A 729 -4.97 15.69 -35.71
CA ASN A 729 -3.61 16.17 -35.50
C ASN A 729 -3.65 17.59 -34.92
N PRO A 730 -3.60 17.76 -33.57
CA PRO A 730 -3.72 19.07 -32.95
C PRO A 730 -2.53 19.98 -33.31
N THR A 731 -2.81 21.26 -33.46
CA THR A 731 -1.76 22.28 -33.70
C THR A 731 -0.90 22.54 -32.49
N GLU A 732 -1.48 22.40 -31.28
CA GLU A 732 -0.78 22.53 -30.02
C GLU A 732 0.02 21.27 -29.68
N PRO A 733 1.20 21.41 -29.04
CA PRO A 733 1.98 20.27 -28.62
C PRO A 733 1.26 19.46 -27.53
N GLU A 734 1.21 18.15 -27.68
CA GLU A 734 0.75 17.23 -26.66
C GLU A 734 1.92 16.70 -25.84
N LEU A 735 2.06 17.18 -24.59
CA LEU A 735 3.19 16.91 -23.71
C LEU A 735 2.78 16.07 -22.47
N PHE A 736 1.90 15.10 -22.66
CA PHE A 736 1.48 14.22 -21.58
C PHE A 736 2.59 13.24 -21.20
N SER A 737 2.98 13.23 -19.93
CA SER A 737 4.00 12.31 -19.42
C SER A 737 3.57 10.84 -19.43
N THR A 738 2.24 10.55 -19.40
CA THR A 738 1.64 9.26 -19.72
C THR A 738 1.18 9.30 -21.18
N VAL A 739 1.94 8.64 -22.05
CA VAL A 739 1.72 8.63 -23.50
C VAL A 739 0.58 7.66 -23.88
N TYR A 740 0.52 6.53 -23.18
CA TYR A 740 -0.46 5.49 -23.41
C TYR A 740 -0.77 4.76 -22.11
N TRP A 741 -2.05 4.45 -21.92
CA TRP A 741 -2.52 3.57 -20.87
C TRP A 741 -3.65 2.71 -21.35
N ASN A 742 -3.55 1.39 -21.13
CA ASN A 742 -4.63 0.44 -21.37
C ASN A 742 -4.80 -0.47 -20.15
N HIS A 743 -5.97 -0.45 -19.58
CA HIS A 743 -6.29 -1.15 -18.35
C HIS A 743 -6.51 -2.66 -18.50
N GLY A 744 -6.76 -3.14 -19.75
CA GLY A 744 -7.16 -4.53 -19.94
C GLY A 744 -6.88 -5.02 -21.37
N VAL A 745 -5.67 -5.53 -21.59
CA VAL A 745 -5.26 -6.20 -22.84
C VAL A 745 -5.28 -7.69 -22.60
N SER A 746 -5.88 -8.44 -23.53
CA SER A 746 -5.95 -9.91 -23.48
C SER A 746 -5.06 -10.51 -24.57
N THR A 747 -4.29 -11.55 -24.23
CA THR A 747 -3.56 -12.32 -25.22
C THR A 747 -4.49 -13.30 -25.95
N ASN A 748 -4.13 -13.65 -27.18
CA ASN A 748 -4.80 -14.68 -27.96
C ASN A 748 -4.41 -16.11 -27.48
N ALA A 749 -4.87 -17.13 -28.17
CA ALA A 749 -4.57 -18.54 -27.86
C ALA A 749 -3.07 -18.88 -27.97
N ASN A 750 -2.29 -18.11 -28.74
CA ASN A 750 -0.84 -18.26 -28.87
C ASN A 750 -0.07 -17.45 -27.81
N GLY A 751 -0.75 -16.94 -26.80
CA GLY A 751 -0.12 -16.10 -25.75
C GLY A 751 0.30 -14.72 -26.24
N GLU A 752 -0.13 -14.28 -27.43
CA GLU A 752 0.28 -13.02 -28.05
C GLU A 752 -0.79 -11.93 -27.92
N ALA A 753 -0.34 -10.70 -27.71
CA ALA A 753 -1.15 -9.50 -27.87
C ALA A 753 -0.38 -8.46 -28.69
N LYS A 754 -1.04 -7.85 -29.67
CA LYS A 754 -0.49 -6.75 -30.48
C LYS A 754 -1.17 -5.46 -30.09
N ILE A 755 -0.39 -4.47 -29.73
CA ILE A 755 -0.84 -3.17 -29.24
C ILE A 755 -0.20 -2.08 -30.10
N ALA A 756 -1.03 -1.15 -30.60
CA ALA A 756 -0.55 0.02 -31.32
C ALA A 756 -0.87 1.28 -30.51
N PHE A 757 0.07 2.19 -30.47
CA PHE A 757 -0.09 3.49 -29.83
C PHE A 757 0.75 4.54 -30.56
N TYR A 758 0.39 5.80 -30.39
CA TYR A 758 1.17 6.91 -30.93
C TYR A 758 2.09 7.49 -29.86
N THR A 759 3.34 7.83 -30.23
CA THR A 759 4.17 8.74 -29.45
C THR A 759 3.58 10.15 -29.54
N ASN A 760 3.79 10.96 -28.53
CA ASN A 760 3.36 12.36 -28.51
C ASN A 760 4.52 13.32 -28.87
N ASP A 761 4.41 14.61 -28.49
CA ASP A 761 5.44 15.61 -28.76
C ASP A 761 6.61 15.60 -27.78
N LEU A 762 6.57 14.74 -26.75
CA LEU A 762 7.73 14.52 -25.88
C LEU A 762 8.83 13.78 -26.65
N TYR A 763 10.07 14.15 -26.39
CA TYR A 763 11.27 13.42 -26.81
C TYR A 763 12.03 12.91 -25.60
N GLY A 764 12.86 11.90 -25.79
CA GLY A 764 13.63 11.24 -24.74
C GLY A 764 13.26 9.78 -24.60
N GLN A 765 13.56 9.21 -23.45
CA GLN A 765 13.26 7.80 -23.19
C GLN A 765 11.84 7.62 -22.65
N LEU A 766 11.13 6.65 -23.22
CA LEU A 766 9.84 6.19 -22.72
C LEU A 766 10.00 4.79 -22.13
N GLN A 767 9.34 4.57 -21.00
CA GLN A 767 9.22 3.29 -20.35
C GLN A 767 7.91 2.64 -20.76
N VAL A 768 8.00 1.50 -21.45
CA VAL A 768 6.88 0.61 -21.70
C VAL A 768 6.88 -0.42 -20.56
N HIS A 769 5.76 -0.62 -19.90
CA HIS A 769 5.66 -1.61 -18.82
C HIS A 769 4.29 -2.28 -18.80
N ILE A 770 4.28 -3.53 -18.40
CA ILE A 770 3.08 -4.35 -18.26
C ILE A 770 3.06 -5.07 -16.92
N GLN A 771 1.86 -5.26 -16.39
CA GLN A 771 1.59 -6.13 -15.24
C GLN A 771 0.32 -6.92 -15.56
N GLY A 772 0.31 -8.21 -15.23
CA GLY A 772 -0.82 -9.05 -15.61
C GLY A 772 -0.94 -10.34 -14.84
N VAL A 773 -2.03 -11.03 -15.12
CA VAL A 773 -2.42 -12.31 -14.51
C VAL A 773 -2.77 -13.32 -15.60
N SER A 774 -2.50 -14.58 -15.33
CA SER A 774 -2.88 -15.72 -16.17
C SER A 774 -3.37 -16.87 -15.29
N SER A 775 -3.82 -17.94 -15.88
CA SER A 775 -4.15 -19.18 -15.15
C SER A 775 -2.95 -19.84 -14.51
N ALA A 776 -1.74 -19.58 -15.03
CA ALA A 776 -0.48 -20.15 -14.52
C ALA A 776 0.22 -19.25 -13.48
N GLY A 777 -0.25 -18.01 -13.27
CA GLY A 777 0.35 -17.08 -12.31
C GLY A 777 0.30 -15.62 -12.79
N VAL A 778 1.09 -14.78 -12.13
CA VAL A 778 1.21 -13.36 -12.46
C VAL A 778 2.49 -13.11 -13.25
N PHE A 779 2.52 -12.03 -14.02
CA PHE A 779 3.67 -11.67 -14.83
C PHE A 779 3.85 -10.15 -14.95
N SER A 780 5.07 -9.75 -15.21
CA SER A 780 5.43 -8.37 -15.51
C SER A 780 6.56 -8.33 -16.55
N SER A 781 6.61 -7.26 -17.32
CA SER A 781 7.72 -6.99 -18.25
C SER A 781 7.85 -5.49 -18.46
N ALA A 782 9.07 -5.09 -18.84
CA ALA A 782 9.35 -3.68 -19.12
C ALA A 782 10.36 -3.53 -20.26
N LYS A 783 10.20 -2.47 -21.06
CA LYS A 783 11.06 -2.14 -22.20
C LYS A 783 11.25 -0.64 -22.28
N VAL A 784 12.45 -0.21 -22.65
CA VAL A 784 12.74 1.20 -22.91
C VAL A 784 12.81 1.42 -24.40
N ILE A 785 12.14 2.47 -24.87
CA ILE A 785 12.21 3.00 -26.24
C ILE A 785 12.61 4.47 -26.21
N SER A 786 13.03 5.00 -27.34
CA SER A 786 13.42 6.42 -27.44
C SER A 786 12.60 7.16 -28.49
N VAL A 787 12.27 8.43 -28.22
CA VAL A 787 11.69 9.35 -29.17
C VAL A 787 12.73 10.42 -29.50
N LYS A 788 13.08 10.55 -30.78
CA LYS A 788 14.12 11.49 -31.24
C LYS A 788 13.56 12.90 -31.30
N SER A 789 14.38 13.89 -30.93
CA SER A 789 14.09 15.31 -31.20
C SER A 789 14.15 15.54 -32.71
N GLY A 790 13.09 16.12 -33.27
CA GLY A 790 13.00 16.34 -34.71
C GLY A 790 13.88 17.45 -35.28
N PHE A 791 14.98 17.84 -34.63
CA PHE A 791 15.92 18.83 -35.19
C PHE A 791 16.94 18.14 -36.07
N PRO A 792 17.10 18.57 -37.34
CA PRO A 792 18.04 18.00 -38.31
C PRO A 792 19.48 18.51 -38.17
N PHE A 793 19.94 18.88 -37.00
CA PHE A 793 21.32 19.35 -36.79
C PHE A 793 22.06 18.52 -35.75
N GLU A 794 22.45 17.33 -36.13
CA GLU A 794 23.72 16.72 -35.73
C GLU A 794 24.21 15.90 -36.91
N LYS A 795 25.12 16.54 -37.68
CA LYS A 795 26.08 15.85 -38.56
C LYS A 795 27.32 15.54 -37.72
#